data_780813c100347ec8336185463a85fb82
#
_entry.id   780813c100347ec8336185463a85fb82
#
_cell.length_a   1.000
_cell.length_b   1.000
_cell.length_c   1.000
_cell.angle_alpha   90.00
_cell.angle_beta   90.00
_cell.angle_gamma   90.00
#
_symmetry.space_group_name_H-M   'P 1'
#
loop_
_entity.id
_entity.type
_entity.pdbx_description
1 polymer ?
#
loop_
_entity_poly.entity_id
_entity_poly.type
_entity_poly.pdbx_seq_one_letter_code
_entity_poly.pdbx_strand_id
1 'polypeptide(L)'
;MTPLGVLLLAVLLAPGAPRPPSARVDTTYPHRPGRTLHLAAGGDFQAALEAARPGDDIVLEAGAVFTGPFTLPPKDGNAWIVVRSSSGRLPAPGVRVGPADAPLMPKLEARWGAVVSAEATSHHYRFVGIEVRPTAGAFLKNLILLGARESSLGELPHHFVLDRCYVHGDPVKGSRRGVALGSRETAIVDSWFSDFKEVGADSQAVAGWNAPGPYRIENNTLEAAGENVMFGGADPRIQGLVPSDIEILRNHFRKPLAWKPGDPAYEGTAWSVKNLFELKNARRVLVSGNLFEHSWVGSQRGFAIVLTVRNQDGRSPWSVVEDVAFLNNIVRHAAAGINVLGQDDNAKSGRAARIAIRNNLFEDIGGERGGAGGRLFQILRGAADVVIEHNTAFQAGDIVTAEGEPNRGFVYRDNIAPHNAQGIVGTDVAFGLATQAAYFPDGVFRGNVFVGGEAKHYPTDNFFPASLDAVGFVDRARGDYRLRESSPYRCAATDGTDVGADFHTLGTALGNVAAAVPNKKDALREGSIRNPRLPDQRGFLVVFWASVLLLGYTNVGYPVLLFAWAALRPRPFRTGPAEPSVTLLIAAHNEAAGMDARLRNLLALDYPKRLLEIIVGLDGCTDATADRARAHERAGVRVVELAVRRGKPSVLNALVSVAKGEIVVFADARQSFDPLALRALVAPFADPEVGAVTGDLVLTDGEGRALDRGLGLYWRCEKAIRRNESRVGSVVGVTGAIYAVRRELFETMPFDTILDDVLVPMRIVRGGHRVVFEPQARAYDLAPVSTAGEFARKVRTIAGNFQLFAREHWLLGFTNPLWLQTLSHKALRLLTPAFLVSALTANLLLLDRPVFRLFLLAQVVFYLAAVLGHMLRRVRIPGLAVPYVVCMLSCATAVAFVSYLAGSQEVTWSKGAVS
;
A
#
# COMPACT_ATOMS: atom_id res chain seq x y z
N MET A 1 6.19 -30.90 36.85
CA MET A 1 6.27 -29.61 36.13
C MET A 1 7.49 -29.69 35.25
N THR A 2 7.34 -29.48 33.95
CA THR A 2 8.48 -29.46 33.04
C THR A 2 9.34 -28.21 33.31
N PRO A 3 10.64 -28.16 32.97
CA PRO A 3 11.50 -26.97 33.14
C PRO A 3 10.89 -25.69 32.53
N LEU A 4 10.12 -25.83 31.44
CA LEU A 4 9.34 -24.73 30.82
C LEU A 4 8.29 -24.15 31.78
N GLY A 5 7.68 -24.97 32.64
CA GLY A 5 6.67 -24.55 33.61
C GLY A 5 7.27 -23.76 34.78
N VAL A 6 8.52 -24.04 35.17
CA VAL A 6 9.21 -23.33 36.27
C VAL A 6 9.72 -21.94 35.79
N LEU A 7 10.21 -21.84 34.57
CA LEU A 7 10.67 -20.57 33.98
C LEU A 7 9.48 -19.62 33.71
N LEU A 8 8.36 -20.16 33.26
CA LEU A 8 7.11 -19.41 33.09
C LEU A 8 6.63 -18.81 34.43
N LEU A 9 6.76 -19.57 35.53
CA LEU A 9 6.29 -19.16 36.86
C LEU A 9 7.13 -17.99 37.43
N ALA A 10 8.44 -17.95 37.22
CA ALA A 10 9.32 -16.90 37.74
C ALA A 10 9.10 -15.53 37.07
N VAL A 11 8.73 -15.51 35.80
CA VAL A 11 8.43 -14.25 35.03
C VAL A 11 7.09 -13.65 35.45
N LEU A 12 6.16 -14.44 35.98
CA LEU A 12 4.76 -14.06 36.23
C LEU A 12 4.48 -13.51 37.63
N LEU A 13 5.49 -13.35 38.46
CA LEU A 13 5.33 -12.89 39.87
C LEU A 13 5.83 -11.47 40.12
N ALA A 14 6.43 -10.79 39.18
CA ALA A 14 6.88 -9.40 39.31
C ALA A 14 5.72 -8.41 39.12
N PRO A 15 5.66 -7.29 39.86
CA PRO A 15 4.73 -6.20 39.56
C PRO A 15 4.92 -5.73 38.13
N GLY A 16 3.83 -5.67 37.33
CA GLY A 16 3.87 -5.28 35.92
C GLY A 16 4.16 -6.43 34.94
N ALA A 17 4.34 -7.67 35.40
CA ALA A 17 4.51 -8.82 34.50
C ALA A 17 3.23 -9.14 33.70
N PRO A 18 3.36 -9.63 32.42
CA PRO A 18 2.19 -10.03 31.65
C PRO A 18 1.50 -11.25 32.27
N ARG A 19 0.17 -11.21 32.36
CA ARG A 19 -0.65 -12.36 32.75
C ARG A 19 -0.68 -13.38 31.62
N PRO A 20 -0.41 -14.66 31.89
CA PRO A 20 -0.46 -15.71 30.86
C PRO A 20 -1.88 -15.98 30.39
N PRO A 21 -2.06 -16.69 29.24
CA PRO A 21 -3.33 -17.26 28.88
C PRO A 21 -3.96 -18.02 30.04
N SER A 22 -5.21 -17.68 30.37
CA SER A 22 -5.97 -18.27 31.47
C SER A 22 -6.77 -19.51 31.01
N ALA A 23 -7.01 -19.63 29.72
CA ALA A 23 -7.68 -20.76 29.08
C ALA A 23 -6.85 -21.24 27.90
N ARG A 24 -6.98 -22.53 27.56
CA ARG A 24 -6.26 -23.16 26.45
C ARG A 24 -7.21 -24.02 25.63
N VAL A 25 -6.95 -24.11 24.32
CA VAL A 25 -7.68 -25.03 23.45
C VAL A 25 -7.08 -26.43 23.61
N ASP A 26 -7.93 -27.41 23.95
CA ASP A 26 -7.56 -28.83 23.96
C ASP A 26 -7.46 -29.34 22.51
N THR A 27 -6.28 -29.83 22.15
CA THR A 27 -6.00 -30.38 20.82
C THR A 27 -5.87 -31.89 20.82
N THR A 28 -6.14 -32.57 21.96
CA THR A 28 -6.15 -34.06 22.03
C THR A 28 -7.15 -34.63 21.04
N TYR A 29 -6.85 -35.85 20.55
CA TYR A 29 -7.75 -36.51 19.62
C TYR A 29 -9.01 -36.95 20.35
N PRO A 30 -10.20 -36.57 19.87
CA PRO A 30 -11.44 -36.95 20.52
C PRO A 30 -11.74 -38.43 20.33
N HIS A 31 -12.46 -39.03 21.30
CA HIS A 31 -13.08 -40.31 21.13
C HIS A 31 -14.18 -40.22 20.06
N ARG A 32 -14.26 -41.16 19.14
CA ARG A 32 -15.16 -41.20 17.97
C ARG A 32 -16.10 -42.41 18.04
N PRO A 33 -17.18 -42.33 18.83
CA PRO A 33 -18.09 -43.48 19.02
C PRO A 33 -19.13 -43.59 17.91
N GLY A 34 -19.20 -42.62 16.98
CA GLY A 34 -20.22 -42.52 15.95
C GLY A 34 -19.93 -43.34 14.69
N ARG A 35 -20.66 -43.05 13.65
CA ARG A 35 -20.55 -43.74 12.34
C ARG A 35 -19.35 -43.19 11.56
N THR A 36 -18.83 -44.02 10.66
CA THR A 36 -17.87 -43.58 9.66
C THR A 36 -18.59 -43.43 8.31
N LEU A 37 -18.58 -42.19 7.77
CA LEU A 37 -19.17 -41.88 6.48
C LEU A 37 -18.02 -41.75 5.45
N HIS A 38 -17.97 -42.68 4.50
CA HIS A 38 -16.94 -42.64 3.44
C HIS A 38 -17.47 -41.90 2.20
N LEU A 39 -16.72 -40.92 1.72
CA LEU A 39 -17.02 -40.21 0.47
C LEU A 39 -15.89 -40.39 -0.54
N ALA A 40 -16.24 -41.03 -1.67
CA ALA A 40 -15.38 -41.10 -2.85
C ALA A 40 -15.45 -39.81 -3.68
N ALA A 41 -14.59 -39.69 -4.69
CA ALA A 41 -14.64 -38.62 -5.66
C ALA A 41 -16.05 -38.44 -6.28
N GLY A 42 -16.53 -37.22 -6.33
CA GLY A 42 -17.88 -36.89 -6.80
C GLY A 42 -19.00 -37.04 -5.77
N GLY A 43 -18.69 -37.50 -4.55
CA GLY A 43 -19.65 -37.58 -3.44
C GLY A 43 -20.07 -36.19 -2.96
N ASP A 44 -21.31 -36.08 -2.45
CA ASP A 44 -21.85 -34.83 -1.91
C ASP A 44 -21.35 -34.60 -0.48
N PHE A 45 -20.32 -33.75 -0.33
CA PHE A 45 -19.75 -33.43 0.97
C PHE A 45 -20.67 -32.55 1.81
N GLN A 46 -21.47 -31.64 1.19
CA GLN A 46 -22.42 -30.84 1.93
C GLN A 46 -23.52 -31.70 2.54
N ALA A 47 -24.09 -32.62 1.78
CA ALA A 47 -25.08 -33.57 2.31
C ALA A 47 -24.52 -34.46 3.45
N ALA A 48 -23.23 -34.84 3.36
CA ALA A 48 -22.56 -35.56 4.44
C ALA A 48 -22.39 -34.71 5.71
N LEU A 49 -22.07 -33.42 5.59
CA LEU A 49 -22.00 -32.50 6.73
C LEU A 49 -23.38 -32.33 7.39
N GLU A 50 -24.43 -32.21 6.59
CA GLU A 50 -25.81 -32.11 7.08
C GLU A 50 -26.28 -33.38 7.79
N ALA A 51 -25.95 -34.55 7.25
CA ALA A 51 -26.34 -35.85 7.78
C ALA A 51 -25.50 -36.34 8.98
N ALA A 52 -24.30 -35.72 9.17
CA ALA A 52 -23.39 -36.11 10.27
C ALA A 52 -23.98 -35.75 11.63
N ARG A 53 -23.75 -36.61 12.61
CA ARG A 53 -24.12 -36.42 14.01
C ARG A 53 -22.86 -36.25 14.87
N PRO A 54 -22.95 -35.59 16.03
CA PRO A 54 -21.83 -35.55 16.97
C PRO A 54 -21.24 -36.94 17.25
N GLY A 55 -19.93 -37.08 17.11
CA GLY A 55 -19.19 -38.34 17.22
C GLY A 55 -18.88 -39.02 15.89
N ASP A 56 -19.48 -38.57 14.76
CA ASP A 56 -19.26 -39.21 13.44
C ASP A 56 -17.89 -38.82 12.85
N ASP A 57 -17.37 -39.72 12.00
CA ASP A 57 -16.13 -39.58 11.24
C ASP A 57 -16.44 -39.50 9.73
N ILE A 58 -16.19 -38.37 9.10
CA ILE A 58 -16.37 -38.15 7.65
C ILE A 58 -15.01 -38.36 6.98
N VAL A 59 -14.87 -39.42 6.21
CA VAL A 59 -13.64 -39.84 5.55
C VAL A 59 -13.72 -39.48 4.06
N LEU A 60 -12.96 -38.53 3.64
CA LEU A 60 -12.88 -38.07 2.25
C LEU A 60 -11.75 -38.81 1.52
N GLU A 61 -11.99 -39.28 0.31
CA GLU A 61 -10.99 -39.97 -0.50
C GLU A 61 -9.78 -39.09 -0.75
N ALA A 62 -8.60 -39.59 -0.44
CA ALA A 62 -7.33 -38.90 -0.64
C ALA A 62 -7.12 -38.57 -2.12
N GLY A 63 -6.75 -37.32 -2.40
CA GLY A 63 -6.55 -36.81 -3.77
C GLY A 63 -7.83 -36.37 -4.48
N ALA A 64 -9.03 -36.79 -4.01
CA ALA A 64 -10.30 -36.36 -4.60
C ALA A 64 -10.57 -34.85 -4.41
N VAL A 65 -11.31 -34.27 -5.37
CA VAL A 65 -11.72 -32.86 -5.32
C VAL A 65 -13.21 -32.78 -5.01
N PHE A 66 -13.55 -31.98 -4.02
CA PHE A 66 -14.91 -31.63 -3.62
C PHE A 66 -15.12 -30.14 -3.85
N THR A 67 -16.07 -29.80 -4.70
CA THR A 67 -16.34 -28.41 -5.08
C THR A 67 -17.48 -27.82 -4.27
N GLY A 68 -17.18 -26.78 -3.47
CA GLY A 68 -18.12 -26.03 -2.64
C GLY A 68 -18.65 -24.76 -3.28
N PRO A 69 -19.12 -23.78 -2.47
CA PRO A 69 -18.81 -23.59 -1.04
C PRO A 69 -19.51 -24.56 -0.09
N PHE A 70 -18.87 -24.85 1.06
CA PHE A 70 -19.38 -25.75 2.09
C PHE A 70 -19.72 -24.99 3.36
N THR A 71 -20.82 -25.35 4.00
CA THR A 71 -21.31 -24.74 5.23
C THR A 71 -21.34 -25.78 6.35
N LEU A 72 -20.78 -25.43 7.51
CA LEU A 72 -20.78 -26.27 8.71
C LEU A 72 -22.05 -25.95 9.51
N PRO A 73 -23.05 -26.82 9.56
CA PRO A 73 -24.27 -26.59 10.32
C PRO A 73 -24.06 -26.74 11.82
N PRO A 74 -24.87 -26.07 12.67
CA PRO A 74 -24.93 -26.35 14.08
C PRO A 74 -25.49 -27.75 14.36
N LYS A 75 -25.06 -28.38 15.46
CA LYS A 75 -25.46 -29.74 15.84
C LYS A 75 -25.83 -29.80 17.33
N ASP A 76 -26.72 -30.65 17.70
CA ASP A 76 -27.07 -30.92 19.11
C ASP A 76 -26.03 -31.86 19.76
N GLY A 77 -25.43 -31.47 20.89
CA GLY A 77 -24.45 -32.26 21.62
C GLY A 77 -22.99 -31.88 21.39
N ASN A 78 -22.08 -32.32 22.23
CA ASN A 78 -20.69 -31.82 22.34
C ASN A 78 -19.61 -32.77 21.83
N ALA A 79 -19.98 -33.86 21.16
CA ALA A 79 -19.00 -34.76 20.56
C ALA A 79 -18.50 -34.24 19.23
N TRP A 80 -17.23 -34.49 18.93
CA TRP A 80 -16.59 -33.96 17.73
C TRP A 80 -17.04 -34.72 16.46
N ILE A 81 -17.30 -33.94 15.39
CA ILE A 81 -17.37 -34.45 14.02
C ILE A 81 -15.96 -34.27 13.42
N VAL A 82 -15.36 -35.38 13.00
CA VAL A 82 -14.02 -35.37 12.42
C VAL A 82 -14.13 -35.53 10.90
N VAL A 83 -13.63 -34.55 10.16
CA VAL A 83 -13.50 -34.60 8.69
C VAL A 83 -12.03 -34.90 8.37
N ARG A 84 -11.73 -35.99 7.71
CA ARG A 84 -10.35 -36.41 7.49
C ARG A 84 -10.08 -37.05 6.15
N SER A 85 -8.81 -37.03 5.75
CA SER A 85 -8.33 -37.82 4.61
C SER A 85 -8.47 -39.32 4.88
N SER A 86 -8.73 -40.07 3.83
CA SER A 86 -8.66 -41.55 3.84
C SER A 86 -7.23 -42.11 3.87
N SER A 87 -6.22 -41.27 3.66
CA SER A 87 -4.82 -41.68 3.60
C SER A 87 -4.28 -42.04 4.98
N GLY A 88 -3.78 -43.28 5.13
CA GLY A 88 -3.02 -43.69 6.32
C GLY A 88 -1.55 -43.24 6.32
N ARG A 89 -1.10 -42.52 5.31
CA ARG A 89 0.29 -42.09 5.17
C ARG A 89 0.52 -40.60 5.53
N LEU A 90 -0.50 -39.91 6.04
CA LEU A 90 -0.30 -38.55 6.56
C LEU A 90 0.78 -38.55 7.65
N PRO A 91 1.61 -37.52 7.75
CA PRO A 91 2.53 -37.33 8.86
C PRO A 91 1.86 -37.50 10.23
N ALA A 92 2.60 -37.96 11.20
CA ALA A 92 2.06 -38.15 12.56
C ALA A 92 1.68 -36.81 13.19
N PRO A 93 0.74 -36.78 14.15
CA PRO A 93 0.48 -35.60 14.96
C PRO A 93 1.76 -35.03 15.57
N GLY A 94 1.92 -33.70 15.56
CA GLY A 94 3.15 -33.02 15.97
C GLY A 94 4.18 -32.87 14.85
N VAL A 95 3.94 -33.45 13.68
CA VAL A 95 4.76 -33.26 12.46
C VAL A 95 4.01 -32.36 11.48
N ARG A 96 4.62 -31.23 11.15
CA ARG A 96 4.06 -30.25 10.21
C ARG A 96 3.97 -30.85 8.80
N VAL A 97 2.80 -30.71 8.16
CA VAL A 97 2.63 -31.04 6.73
C VAL A 97 3.20 -29.93 5.85
N GLY A 98 3.38 -30.25 4.56
CA GLY A 98 3.80 -29.31 3.54
C GLY A 98 3.10 -29.54 2.20
N PRO A 99 3.39 -28.72 1.17
CA PRO A 99 2.83 -28.89 -0.17
C PRO A 99 3.08 -30.27 -0.79
N ALA A 100 4.18 -30.94 -0.41
CA ALA A 100 4.50 -32.30 -0.85
C ALA A 100 3.49 -33.36 -0.36
N ASP A 101 2.77 -33.10 0.73
CA ASP A 101 1.75 -34.01 1.28
C ASP A 101 0.38 -33.84 0.62
N ALA A 102 0.19 -32.84 -0.24
CA ALA A 102 -1.08 -32.55 -0.93
C ALA A 102 -1.68 -33.76 -1.68
N PRO A 103 -0.90 -34.70 -2.29
CA PRO A 103 -1.46 -35.91 -2.90
C PRO A 103 -2.17 -36.83 -1.91
N LEU A 104 -1.85 -36.73 -0.60
CA LEU A 104 -2.46 -37.51 0.47
C LEU A 104 -3.74 -36.89 1.03
N MET A 105 -4.10 -35.67 0.55
CA MET A 105 -5.20 -34.87 1.07
C MET A 105 -6.35 -34.79 0.05
N PRO A 106 -7.62 -34.93 0.47
CA PRO A 106 -8.74 -34.46 -0.32
C PRO A 106 -8.69 -32.95 -0.44
N LYS A 107 -9.18 -32.43 -1.57
CA LYS A 107 -9.17 -30.99 -1.91
C LYS A 107 -10.57 -30.42 -1.75
N LEU A 108 -10.76 -29.48 -0.86
CA LEU A 108 -11.96 -28.66 -0.81
C LEU A 108 -11.67 -27.37 -1.59
N GLU A 109 -12.49 -27.09 -2.61
CA GLU A 109 -12.31 -25.88 -3.41
C GLU A 109 -13.62 -25.17 -3.72
N ALA A 110 -13.55 -23.85 -3.94
CA ALA A 110 -14.69 -23.05 -4.40
C ALA A 110 -14.23 -21.96 -5.38
N ARG A 111 -15.17 -21.50 -6.22
CA ARG A 111 -14.94 -20.42 -7.17
C ARG A 111 -15.37 -19.05 -6.63
N TRP A 112 -16.24 -19.00 -5.64
CA TRP A 112 -16.82 -17.81 -5.01
C TRP A 112 -17.18 -18.11 -3.56
N GLY A 113 -17.29 -17.07 -2.73
CA GLY A 113 -17.56 -17.23 -1.31
C GLY A 113 -16.33 -17.69 -0.52
N ALA A 114 -16.54 -18.29 0.64
CA ALA A 114 -15.54 -19.05 1.37
C ALA A 114 -15.63 -20.53 0.98
N VAL A 115 -14.52 -21.24 0.96
CA VAL A 115 -14.53 -22.68 0.66
C VAL A 115 -15.27 -23.43 1.78
N VAL A 116 -14.98 -23.07 3.04
CA VAL A 116 -15.67 -23.58 4.23
C VAL A 116 -16.13 -22.41 5.08
N SER A 117 -17.40 -22.39 5.47
CA SER A 117 -17.96 -21.39 6.39
C SER A 117 -18.72 -22.05 7.54
N ALA A 118 -18.57 -21.54 8.77
CA ALA A 118 -19.33 -21.95 9.92
C ALA A 118 -20.60 -21.08 10.06
N GLU A 119 -21.75 -21.72 10.25
CA GLU A 119 -22.97 -21.03 10.67
C GLU A 119 -22.87 -20.55 12.13
N ALA A 120 -23.72 -19.62 12.50
CA ALA A 120 -23.87 -19.22 13.89
C ALA A 120 -24.13 -20.44 14.78
N THR A 121 -23.48 -20.48 15.95
CA THR A 121 -23.51 -21.58 16.91
C THR A 121 -22.97 -22.93 16.43
N SER A 122 -22.47 -23.05 15.21
CA SER A 122 -21.79 -24.25 14.71
C SER A 122 -20.59 -24.60 15.58
N HIS A 123 -20.36 -25.89 15.89
CA HIS A 123 -19.31 -26.27 16.83
C HIS A 123 -18.83 -27.72 16.69
N HIS A 124 -17.65 -27.98 17.32
CA HIS A 124 -17.03 -29.32 17.46
C HIS A 124 -16.71 -29.98 16.11
N TYR A 125 -16.07 -29.24 15.19
CA TYR A 125 -15.53 -29.76 13.93
C TYR A 125 -14.00 -29.82 13.95
N ARG A 126 -13.43 -30.97 13.61
CA ARG A 126 -11.99 -31.15 13.41
C ARG A 126 -11.69 -31.60 12.00
N PHE A 127 -10.87 -30.86 11.30
CA PHE A 127 -10.37 -31.17 9.97
C PHE A 127 -8.96 -31.75 10.07
N VAL A 128 -8.70 -32.92 9.44
CA VAL A 128 -7.41 -33.61 9.54
C VAL A 128 -6.89 -34.00 8.15
N GLY A 129 -5.78 -33.37 7.74
CA GLY A 129 -5.16 -33.68 6.46
C GLY A 129 -6.01 -33.29 5.26
N ILE A 130 -6.53 -32.09 5.25
CA ILE A 130 -7.39 -31.53 4.21
C ILE A 130 -6.63 -30.41 3.47
N GLU A 131 -6.64 -30.42 2.14
CA GLU A 131 -6.23 -29.27 1.31
C GLU A 131 -7.43 -28.36 1.07
N VAL A 132 -7.29 -27.06 1.37
CA VAL A 132 -8.33 -26.03 1.16
C VAL A 132 -7.76 -24.94 0.26
N ARG A 133 -8.42 -24.71 -0.88
CA ARG A 133 -7.90 -23.80 -1.91
C ARG A 133 -9.03 -23.14 -2.72
N PRO A 134 -8.78 -22.04 -3.45
CA PRO A 134 -9.71 -21.59 -4.47
C PRO A 134 -9.67 -22.54 -5.69
N THR A 135 -10.74 -22.62 -6.45
CA THR A 135 -10.66 -23.19 -7.81
C THR A 135 -9.62 -22.43 -8.63
N ALA A 136 -8.82 -23.15 -9.42
CA ALA A 136 -7.70 -22.59 -10.17
C ALA A 136 -8.07 -21.29 -10.90
N GLY A 137 -7.27 -20.24 -10.71
CA GLY A 137 -7.47 -18.90 -11.27
C GLY A 137 -8.58 -18.08 -10.60
N ALA A 138 -9.21 -18.54 -9.50
CA ALA A 138 -10.15 -17.75 -8.72
C ALA A 138 -9.41 -17.01 -7.58
N PHE A 139 -9.89 -15.82 -7.21
CA PHE A 139 -9.47 -15.09 -6.03
C PHE A 139 -10.60 -15.12 -4.99
N LEU A 140 -10.30 -15.55 -3.78
CA LEU A 140 -11.27 -15.60 -2.68
C LEU A 140 -10.84 -14.69 -1.53
N LYS A 141 -11.82 -13.98 -0.92
CA LYS A 141 -11.53 -13.12 0.24
C LYS A 141 -11.20 -13.91 1.51
N ASN A 142 -11.82 -15.04 1.71
CA ASN A 142 -11.53 -15.96 2.83
C ASN A 142 -11.64 -17.38 2.31
N LEU A 143 -10.71 -18.26 2.66
CA LEU A 143 -10.84 -19.68 2.34
C LEU A 143 -11.68 -20.38 3.40
N ILE A 144 -11.39 -20.10 4.68
CA ILE A 144 -12.14 -20.64 5.82
C ILE A 144 -12.69 -19.46 6.62
N LEU A 145 -14.00 -19.41 6.81
CA LEU A 145 -14.72 -18.35 7.52
C LEU A 145 -15.43 -18.95 8.74
N LEU A 146 -14.82 -18.78 9.93
CA LEU A 146 -15.34 -19.29 11.19
C LEU A 146 -16.03 -18.16 11.97
N GLY A 147 -17.21 -17.74 11.53
CA GLY A 147 -17.91 -16.58 12.08
C GLY A 147 -17.33 -15.23 11.60
N ALA A 148 -18.15 -14.21 11.49
CA ALA A 148 -17.73 -12.82 11.17
C ALA A 148 -18.85 -11.80 11.36
N ARG A 149 -20.08 -12.23 11.61
CA ARG A 149 -21.26 -11.34 11.61
C ARG A 149 -22.01 -11.34 12.94
N GLU A 150 -21.62 -12.20 13.84
CA GLU A 150 -22.24 -12.42 15.15
C GLU A 150 -22.14 -11.15 15.97
N SER A 151 -23.23 -10.79 16.64
CA SER A 151 -23.38 -9.60 17.47
C SER A 151 -23.44 -9.91 18.98
N SER A 152 -23.48 -11.18 19.34
CA SER A 152 -23.46 -11.65 20.72
C SER A 152 -22.55 -12.85 20.90
N LEU A 153 -22.08 -13.08 22.12
CA LEU A 153 -21.21 -14.22 22.46
C LEU A 153 -21.93 -15.58 22.27
N GLY A 154 -23.24 -15.62 22.44
CA GLY A 154 -24.03 -16.85 22.27
C GLY A 154 -24.20 -17.30 20.83
N GLU A 155 -24.05 -16.38 19.86
CA GLU A 155 -24.13 -16.69 18.43
C GLU A 155 -22.79 -17.21 17.86
N LEU A 156 -21.70 -17.04 18.58
CA LEU A 156 -20.37 -17.37 18.07
C LEU A 156 -20.22 -18.87 17.82
N PRO A 157 -19.73 -19.27 16.64
CA PRO A 157 -19.28 -20.62 16.42
C PRO A 157 -18.06 -20.94 17.31
N HIS A 158 -17.84 -22.23 17.66
CA HIS A 158 -16.80 -22.59 18.63
C HIS A 158 -16.30 -24.03 18.51
N HIS A 159 -15.15 -24.32 19.14
CA HIS A 159 -14.52 -25.66 19.12
C HIS A 159 -14.19 -26.13 17.71
N PHE A 160 -13.22 -25.48 17.06
CA PHE A 160 -12.69 -25.89 15.76
C PHE A 160 -11.21 -26.28 15.87
N VAL A 161 -10.84 -27.33 15.16
CA VAL A 161 -9.44 -27.74 15.04
C VAL A 161 -9.10 -27.98 13.56
N LEU A 162 -8.11 -27.23 13.04
CA LEU A 162 -7.45 -27.52 11.77
C LEU A 162 -6.12 -28.20 12.06
N ASP A 163 -5.99 -29.46 11.69
CA ASP A 163 -4.89 -30.36 12.05
C ASP A 163 -4.24 -30.90 10.79
N ARG A 164 -2.95 -30.60 10.58
CA ARG A 164 -2.21 -31.07 9.40
C ARG A 164 -2.95 -30.77 8.10
N CYS A 165 -3.48 -29.54 7.97
CA CYS A 165 -4.16 -29.05 6.78
C CYS A 165 -3.18 -28.25 5.89
N TYR A 166 -3.39 -28.31 4.59
CA TYR A 166 -2.74 -27.45 3.63
C TYR A 166 -3.75 -26.43 3.10
N VAL A 167 -3.62 -25.17 3.51
CA VAL A 167 -4.53 -24.07 3.16
C VAL A 167 -3.78 -23.05 2.32
N HIS A 168 -4.20 -22.84 1.08
CA HIS A 168 -3.43 -21.95 0.21
C HIS A 168 -4.29 -21.17 -0.79
N GLY A 169 -3.83 -19.97 -1.13
CA GLY A 169 -4.39 -19.16 -2.20
C GLY A 169 -4.06 -19.71 -3.60
N ASP A 170 -4.58 -19.06 -4.62
CA ASP A 170 -4.15 -19.33 -5.99
C ASP A 170 -2.69 -18.89 -6.17
N PRO A 171 -1.80 -19.72 -6.72
CA PRO A 171 -0.39 -19.38 -6.85
C PRO A 171 -0.11 -18.08 -7.64
N VAL A 172 -0.99 -17.71 -8.57
CA VAL A 172 -0.83 -16.53 -9.42
C VAL A 172 -1.64 -15.35 -8.90
N LYS A 173 -2.93 -15.55 -8.54
CA LYS A 173 -3.82 -14.48 -8.11
C LYS A 173 -3.80 -14.22 -6.61
N GLY A 174 -3.36 -15.21 -5.83
CA GLY A 174 -3.45 -15.18 -4.38
C GLY A 174 -4.85 -15.44 -3.83
N SER A 175 -5.00 -15.17 -2.56
CA SER A 175 -6.26 -15.03 -1.80
C SER A 175 -6.01 -14.08 -0.65
N ARG A 176 -7.08 -13.43 -0.12
CA ARG A 176 -6.86 -12.44 0.94
C ARG A 176 -6.60 -13.10 2.29
N ARG A 177 -7.40 -14.10 2.72
CA ARG A 177 -7.25 -14.77 4.04
C ARG A 177 -7.38 -16.28 3.95
N GLY A 178 -6.51 -16.96 4.70
CA GLY A 178 -6.63 -18.39 4.91
C GLY A 178 -7.76 -18.67 5.89
N VAL A 179 -7.67 -18.18 7.12
CA VAL A 179 -8.72 -18.33 8.14
C VAL A 179 -9.13 -16.98 8.69
N ALA A 180 -10.41 -16.66 8.61
CA ALA A 180 -11.06 -15.60 9.37
C ALA A 180 -11.60 -16.18 10.68
N LEU A 181 -10.91 -15.87 11.81
CA LEU A 181 -11.21 -16.37 13.16
C LEU A 181 -12.25 -15.49 13.84
N GLY A 182 -13.52 -15.74 13.59
CA GLY A 182 -14.63 -15.18 14.35
C GLY A 182 -15.24 -16.18 15.33
N SER A 183 -14.56 -17.30 15.61
CA SER A 183 -14.99 -18.38 16.49
C SER A 183 -14.24 -18.38 17.82
N ARG A 184 -14.85 -18.99 18.85
CA ARG A 184 -14.17 -19.29 20.12
C ARG A 184 -13.48 -20.65 20.05
N GLU A 185 -12.54 -20.90 20.98
CA GLU A 185 -11.96 -22.23 21.23
C GLU A 185 -11.46 -22.89 19.94
N THR A 186 -10.57 -22.20 19.24
CA THR A 186 -10.10 -22.65 17.93
C THR A 186 -8.61 -22.92 17.92
N ALA A 187 -8.20 -24.07 17.38
CA ALA A 187 -6.81 -24.43 17.18
C ALA A 187 -6.46 -24.66 15.71
N ILE A 188 -5.25 -24.26 15.33
CA ILE A 188 -4.61 -24.53 14.04
C ILE A 188 -3.25 -25.15 14.33
N VAL A 189 -3.07 -26.42 14.00
CA VAL A 189 -1.89 -27.18 14.39
C VAL A 189 -1.27 -27.94 13.21
N ASP A 190 0.06 -28.04 13.19
CA ASP A 190 0.84 -28.88 12.26
C ASP A 190 0.56 -28.61 10.77
N SER A 191 0.06 -27.42 10.42
CA SER A 191 -0.51 -27.09 9.12
C SER A 191 0.41 -26.18 8.29
N TRP A 192 0.12 -26.07 7.00
CA TRP A 192 0.83 -25.19 6.07
C TRP A 192 -0.13 -24.19 5.42
N PHE A 193 0.23 -22.91 5.48
CA PHE A 193 -0.52 -21.80 4.89
C PHE A 193 0.36 -21.06 3.90
N SER A 194 -0.08 -20.90 2.63
CA SER A 194 0.70 -20.18 1.60
C SER A 194 -0.18 -19.41 0.61
N ASP A 195 0.47 -18.54 -0.17
CA ASP A 195 -0.16 -17.76 -1.25
C ASP A 195 -1.29 -16.82 -0.80
N PHE A 196 -1.24 -16.34 0.45
CA PHE A 196 -2.12 -15.24 0.88
C PHE A 196 -1.49 -13.92 0.49
N LYS A 197 -1.92 -13.38 -0.66
CA LYS A 197 -1.32 -12.21 -1.28
C LYS A 197 -2.37 -11.45 -2.10
N GLU A 198 -2.30 -10.10 -2.03
CA GLU A 198 -3.18 -9.20 -2.76
C GLU A 198 -2.44 -7.90 -3.06
N VAL A 199 -2.74 -7.27 -4.19
CA VAL A 199 -2.21 -5.95 -4.56
C VAL A 199 -3.19 -4.89 -4.08
N GLY A 200 -2.71 -3.88 -3.34
CA GLY A 200 -3.53 -2.76 -2.86
C GLY A 200 -4.41 -3.07 -1.64
N ALA A 201 -4.31 -4.26 -1.06
CA ALA A 201 -5.02 -4.61 0.18
C ALA A 201 -4.21 -5.59 1.04
N ASP A 202 -4.55 -5.64 2.34
CA ASP A 202 -3.92 -6.53 3.31
C ASP A 202 -4.37 -7.97 3.11
N SER A 203 -3.44 -8.90 3.26
CA SER A 203 -3.68 -10.33 3.19
C SER A 203 -3.10 -11.04 4.40
N GLN A 204 -3.80 -12.06 4.93
CA GLN A 204 -3.41 -12.77 6.14
C GLN A 204 -3.54 -14.29 5.96
N ALA A 205 -2.60 -15.06 6.53
CA ALA A 205 -2.82 -16.49 6.69
C ALA A 205 -3.92 -16.74 7.72
N VAL A 206 -3.88 -16.03 8.87
CA VAL A 206 -4.87 -16.11 9.93
C VAL A 206 -5.17 -14.70 10.47
N ALA A 207 -6.45 -14.33 10.58
CA ALA A 207 -6.87 -13.06 11.19
C ALA A 207 -8.11 -13.23 12.07
N GLY A 208 -8.05 -12.68 13.31
CA GLY A 208 -9.15 -12.74 14.28
C GLY A 208 -9.49 -11.37 14.87
N TRP A 209 -10.79 -11.03 14.97
CA TRP A 209 -11.20 -9.74 15.54
C TRP A 209 -12.54 -9.77 16.30
N ASN A 210 -13.45 -10.72 16.01
CA ASN A 210 -14.82 -10.71 16.52
C ASN A 210 -15.16 -11.84 17.50
N ALA A 211 -14.15 -12.48 18.11
CA ALA A 211 -14.40 -13.52 19.11
C ALA A 211 -13.36 -13.49 20.24
N PRO A 212 -13.72 -13.91 21.45
CA PRO A 212 -12.90 -13.75 22.66
C PRO A 212 -11.73 -14.73 22.78
N GLY A 213 -11.64 -15.79 21.94
CA GLY A 213 -10.72 -16.93 22.12
C GLY A 213 -11.30 -18.01 23.05
N PRO A 214 -10.47 -18.88 23.69
CA PRO A 214 -9.03 -19.02 23.49
C PRO A 214 -8.64 -19.48 22.08
N TYR A 215 -7.38 -19.20 21.72
CA TYR A 215 -6.80 -19.60 20.43
C TYR A 215 -5.46 -20.31 20.61
N ARG A 216 -5.21 -21.34 19.79
CA ARG A 216 -3.91 -22.00 19.72
C ARG A 216 -3.47 -22.16 18.27
N ILE A 217 -2.39 -21.49 17.90
CA ILE A 217 -1.75 -21.57 16.58
C ILE A 217 -0.35 -22.15 16.80
N GLU A 218 -0.15 -23.41 16.44
CA GLU A 218 1.03 -24.15 16.86
C GLU A 218 1.62 -25.01 15.75
N ASN A 219 2.94 -24.95 15.60
CA ASN A 219 3.71 -25.77 14.69
C ASN A 219 3.25 -25.67 13.22
N ASN A 220 2.93 -24.47 12.76
CA ASN A 220 2.52 -24.22 11.37
C ASN A 220 3.61 -23.50 10.57
N THR A 221 3.61 -23.64 9.24
CA THR A 221 4.22 -22.67 8.34
C THR A 221 3.15 -21.69 7.90
N LEU A 222 3.44 -20.40 8.03
CA LEU A 222 2.50 -19.32 7.79
C LEU A 222 3.13 -18.32 6.81
N GLU A 223 2.57 -18.20 5.60
CA GLU A 223 3.00 -17.25 4.57
C GLU A 223 1.85 -16.31 4.23
N ALA A 224 2.08 -15.01 4.30
CA ALA A 224 1.18 -13.98 3.79
C ALA A 224 1.95 -12.73 3.39
N ALA A 225 1.49 -12.00 2.37
CA ALA A 225 2.12 -10.75 1.97
C ALA A 225 1.84 -9.63 2.98
N GLY A 226 0.61 -9.49 3.45
CA GLY A 226 0.25 -8.57 4.53
C GLY A 226 0.79 -9.04 5.87
N GLU A 227 -0.07 -9.35 6.82
CA GLU A 227 0.29 -9.93 8.11
C GLU A 227 0.11 -11.46 8.09
N ASN A 228 1.11 -12.24 8.52
CA ASN A 228 0.91 -13.69 8.51
C ASN A 228 -0.13 -14.11 9.55
N VAL A 229 -0.07 -13.51 10.77
CA VAL A 229 -1.12 -13.61 11.79
C VAL A 229 -1.43 -12.24 12.36
N MET A 230 -2.72 -11.90 12.46
CA MET A 230 -3.19 -10.63 13.02
C MET A 230 -4.37 -10.83 13.96
N PHE A 231 -4.37 -10.13 15.10
CA PHE A 231 -5.55 -9.99 15.97
C PHE A 231 -5.97 -8.53 16.08
N GLY A 232 -7.23 -8.24 15.74
CA GLY A 232 -7.77 -6.89 15.52
C GLY A 232 -7.80 -6.52 14.04
N GLY A 233 -7.64 -5.24 13.70
CA GLY A 233 -7.67 -4.74 12.31
C GLY A 233 -9.08 -4.50 11.76
N ALA A 234 -10.10 -4.79 12.54
CA ALA A 234 -11.48 -4.36 12.39
C ALA A 234 -12.09 -4.26 13.80
N ASP A 235 -13.03 -3.35 13.98
CA ASP A 235 -13.72 -3.22 15.26
C ASP A 235 -14.67 -4.40 15.46
N PRO A 236 -14.63 -5.08 16.63
CA PRO A 236 -15.55 -6.16 16.91
C PRO A 236 -17.00 -5.65 16.96
N ARG A 237 -17.93 -6.45 16.49
CA ARG A 237 -19.36 -6.14 16.59
C ARG A 237 -19.92 -6.34 17.99
N ILE A 238 -19.27 -7.21 18.77
CA ILE A 238 -19.64 -7.48 20.16
C ILE A 238 -19.00 -6.42 21.04
N GLN A 239 -19.81 -5.67 21.76
CA GLN A 239 -19.33 -4.57 22.64
C GLN A 239 -18.42 -5.09 23.75
N GLY A 240 -17.30 -4.40 23.97
CA GLY A 240 -16.32 -4.73 25.00
C GLY A 240 -15.44 -5.95 24.67
N LEU A 241 -15.57 -6.54 23.49
CA LEU A 241 -14.83 -7.74 23.11
C LEU A 241 -13.36 -7.42 22.83
N VAL A 242 -12.49 -8.23 23.45
CA VAL A 242 -11.05 -8.27 23.19
C VAL A 242 -10.65 -9.73 22.96
N PRO A 243 -10.09 -10.09 21.80
CA PRO A 243 -9.50 -11.41 21.60
C PRO A 243 -8.46 -11.72 22.68
N SER A 244 -8.58 -12.86 23.34
CA SER A 244 -7.83 -13.15 24.56
C SER A 244 -7.38 -14.62 24.61
N ASP A 245 -6.42 -14.91 25.51
CA ASP A 245 -5.93 -16.28 25.72
C ASP A 245 -5.39 -16.90 24.44
N ILE A 246 -4.39 -16.23 23.85
CA ILE A 246 -3.84 -16.55 22.53
C ILE A 246 -2.46 -17.20 22.69
N GLU A 247 -2.32 -18.43 22.21
CA GLU A 247 -1.03 -19.16 22.17
C GLU A 247 -0.53 -19.24 20.72
N ILE A 248 0.64 -18.65 20.43
CA ILE A 248 1.36 -18.69 19.15
C ILE A 248 2.68 -19.41 19.36
N LEU A 249 2.70 -20.71 19.05
CA LEU A 249 3.78 -21.61 19.51
C LEU A 249 4.46 -22.33 18.34
N ARG A 250 5.79 -22.31 18.30
CA ARG A 250 6.60 -23.12 17.36
C ARG A 250 6.20 -22.97 15.88
N ASN A 251 5.73 -21.79 15.46
CA ASN A 251 5.39 -21.55 14.06
C ASN A 251 6.59 -20.99 13.30
N HIS A 252 6.59 -21.22 12.00
CA HIS A 252 7.48 -20.57 11.04
C HIS A 252 6.69 -19.50 10.27
N PHE A 253 6.94 -18.25 10.61
CA PHE A 253 6.43 -17.09 9.90
C PHE A 253 7.42 -16.68 8.83
N ARG A 254 7.01 -16.64 7.58
CA ARG A 254 7.92 -16.27 6.50
C ARG A 254 7.21 -15.52 5.37
N LYS A 255 7.99 -14.73 4.63
CA LYS A 255 7.56 -14.19 3.34
C LYS A 255 8.50 -14.71 2.26
N PRO A 256 7.98 -15.33 1.18
CA PRO A 256 8.78 -15.77 0.05
C PRO A 256 9.56 -14.61 -0.58
N LEU A 257 10.85 -14.80 -0.84
CA LEU A 257 11.67 -13.79 -1.52
C LEU A 257 11.21 -13.51 -2.95
N ALA A 258 10.45 -14.42 -3.54
CA ALA A 258 9.73 -14.22 -4.81
C ALA A 258 8.78 -13.00 -4.80
N TRP A 259 8.37 -12.51 -3.62
CA TRP A 259 7.52 -11.33 -3.47
C TRP A 259 8.32 -10.03 -3.20
N LYS A 260 9.64 -10.12 -3.03
CA LYS A 260 10.50 -8.99 -2.66
C LYS A 260 11.05 -8.28 -3.88
N PRO A 261 10.63 -7.02 -4.18
CA PRO A 261 11.24 -6.24 -5.26
C PRO A 261 12.74 -6.11 -5.08
N GLY A 262 13.49 -6.37 -6.15
CA GLY A 262 14.96 -6.31 -6.15
C GLY A 262 15.67 -7.58 -5.66
N ASP A 263 14.95 -8.59 -5.20
CA ASP A 263 15.54 -9.91 -4.95
C ASP A 263 15.66 -10.70 -6.28
N PRO A 264 16.70 -11.51 -6.46
CA PRO A 264 16.85 -12.36 -7.66
C PRO A 264 15.68 -13.31 -7.92
N ALA A 265 14.95 -13.71 -6.86
CA ALA A 265 13.79 -14.59 -6.95
C ALA A 265 12.48 -13.84 -7.28
N TYR A 266 12.48 -12.51 -7.38
CA TYR A 266 11.27 -11.71 -7.53
C TYR A 266 10.48 -12.03 -8.80
N GLU A 267 9.20 -12.38 -8.64
CA GLU A 267 8.30 -12.79 -9.73
C GLU A 267 7.56 -11.62 -10.42
N GLY A 268 7.91 -10.37 -10.11
CA GLY A 268 7.43 -9.19 -10.82
C GLY A 268 6.11 -8.60 -10.32
N THR A 269 5.42 -9.22 -9.37
CA THR A 269 4.17 -8.67 -8.80
C THR A 269 4.45 -7.95 -7.48
N ALA A 270 4.11 -6.66 -7.43
CA ALA A 270 4.27 -5.83 -6.23
C ALA A 270 3.11 -6.08 -5.25
N TRP A 271 3.17 -7.18 -4.53
CA TRP A 271 2.20 -7.52 -3.48
C TRP A 271 2.26 -6.51 -2.34
N SER A 272 1.14 -6.32 -1.62
CA SER A 272 1.07 -5.43 -0.45
C SER A 272 1.75 -6.09 0.76
N VAL A 273 3.08 -5.95 0.84
CA VAL A 273 3.88 -6.58 1.91
C VAL A 273 3.92 -5.69 3.15
N LYS A 274 3.63 -6.31 4.33
CA LYS A 274 3.67 -5.68 5.65
C LYS A 274 4.53 -6.49 6.63
N ASN A 275 4.07 -6.62 7.87
CA ASN A 275 4.78 -7.32 8.95
C ASN A 275 4.48 -8.84 9.01
N LEU A 276 5.16 -9.56 9.89
CA LEU A 276 4.95 -11.01 10.07
C LEU A 276 3.89 -11.32 11.13
N PHE A 277 3.83 -10.51 12.20
CA PHE A 277 2.87 -10.69 13.29
C PHE A 277 2.37 -9.34 13.80
N GLU A 278 1.06 -9.20 13.98
CA GLU A 278 0.46 -7.95 14.42
C GLU A 278 -0.66 -8.15 15.45
N LEU A 279 -0.59 -7.38 16.54
CA LEU A 279 -1.66 -7.23 17.52
C LEU A 279 -2.19 -5.79 17.48
N LYS A 280 -3.47 -5.63 17.19
CA LYS A 280 -4.18 -4.33 17.24
C LYS A 280 -5.21 -4.27 18.37
N ASN A 281 -5.77 -5.42 18.73
CA ASN A 281 -6.67 -5.60 19.86
C ASN A 281 -6.51 -7.03 20.36
N ALA A 282 -5.81 -7.22 21.48
CA ALA A 282 -5.55 -8.55 22.05
C ALA A 282 -5.13 -8.47 23.53
N ARG A 283 -5.39 -9.53 24.27
CA ARG A 283 -5.07 -9.65 25.69
C ARG A 283 -4.62 -11.08 26.07
N ARG A 284 -3.67 -11.22 26.99
CA ARG A 284 -3.09 -12.47 27.47
C ARG A 284 -2.60 -13.35 26.32
N VAL A 285 -1.52 -12.87 25.70
CA VAL A 285 -0.93 -13.48 24.50
C VAL A 285 0.42 -14.09 24.83
N LEU A 286 0.63 -15.35 24.52
CA LEU A 286 1.93 -16.03 24.59
C LEU A 286 2.45 -16.31 23.18
N VAL A 287 3.59 -15.73 22.83
CA VAL A 287 4.30 -15.94 21.55
C VAL A 287 5.64 -16.58 21.88
N SER A 288 5.80 -17.89 21.66
CA SER A 288 7.00 -18.61 22.12
C SER A 288 7.50 -19.67 21.15
N GLY A 289 8.82 -19.73 20.97
CA GLY A 289 9.47 -20.75 20.16
C GLY A 289 9.21 -20.59 18.66
N ASN A 290 8.89 -19.41 18.16
CA ASN A 290 8.62 -19.18 16.73
C ASN A 290 9.88 -18.69 16.00
N LEU A 291 9.93 -18.98 14.71
CA LEU A 291 10.86 -18.40 13.76
C LEU A 291 10.10 -17.37 12.90
N PHE A 292 10.54 -16.11 12.95
CA PHE A 292 10.07 -15.01 12.11
C PHE A 292 11.16 -14.63 11.12
N GLU A 293 10.93 -14.79 9.82
CA GLU A 293 11.95 -14.47 8.85
C GLU A 293 11.42 -13.81 7.58
N HIS A 294 12.27 -12.97 7.00
CA HIS A 294 12.01 -12.22 5.78
C HIS A 294 10.88 -11.19 5.94
N SER A 295 11.22 -10.02 6.49
CA SER A 295 10.37 -8.82 6.49
C SER A 295 11.12 -7.65 5.88
N TRP A 296 10.52 -6.93 4.96
CA TRP A 296 11.14 -5.78 4.29
C TRP A 296 10.19 -4.60 4.18
N VAL A 297 10.73 -3.42 3.81
CA VAL A 297 9.93 -2.23 3.55
C VAL A 297 9.06 -2.44 2.31
N GLY A 298 7.76 -2.38 2.49
CA GLY A 298 6.74 -2.50 1.45
C GLY A 298 5.62 -1.50 1.69
N SER A 299 4.42 -1.99 1.93
CA SER A 299 3.27 -1.15 2.32
C SER A 299 3.36 -0.61 3.74
N GLN A 300 4.33 -1.07 4.53
CA GLN A 300 4.71 -0.56 5.86
C GLN A 300 6.23 -0.41 6.00
N ARG A 301 6.67 0.16 7.15
CA ARG A 301 8.08 0.50 7.43
C ARG A 301 9.00 -0.69 7.71
N GLY A 302 8.54 -1.94 7.53
CA GLY A 302 9.37 -3.14 7.60
C GLY A 302 9.64 -3.71 8.99
N PHE A 303 8.91 -3.28 10.03
CA PHE A 303 8.94 -3.97 11.33
C PHE A 303 8.41 -5.39 11.17
N ALA A 304 9.14 -6.38 11.71
CA ALA A 304 8.71 -7.76 11.68
C ALA A 304 7.51 -8.01 12.59
N ILE A 305 7.50 -7.39 13.76
CA ILE A 305 6.49 -7.54 14.80
C ILE A 305 5.89 -6.16 15.13
N VAL A 306 4.57 -6.09 15.18
CA VAL A 306 3.83 -4.85 15.43
C VAL A 306 2.81 -5.07 16.55
N LEU A 307 3.01 -4.40 17.69
CA LEU A 307 2.16 -4.45 18.87
C LEU A 307 1.55 -3.05 19.07
N THR A 308 0.54 -2.73 18.28
CA THR A 308 -0.01 -1.35 18.20
C THR A 308 -1.50 -1.36 18.47
N VAL A 309 -1.92 -0.73 19.56
CA VAL A 309 -3.35 -0.61 19.86
C VAL A 309 -4.06 0.15 18.74
N ARG A 310 -5.17 -0.40 18.22
CA ARG A 310 -6.00 0.26 17.21
C ARG A 310 -7.49 0.11 17.48
N ASN A 311 -8.17 1.23 17.53
CA ASN A 311 -9.61 1.37 17.42
C ASN A 311 -9.92 1.68 15.95
N GLN A 312 -9.94 0.64 15.12
CA GLN A 312 -9.80 0.72 13.65
C GLN A 312 -10.82 1.65 12.99
N ASP A 313 -12.07 1.57 13.38
CA ASP A 313 -13.19 2.34 12.82
C ASP A 313 -13.75 3.37 13.84
N GLY A 314 -13.09 3.56 14.99
CA GLY A 314 -13.50 4.48 16.05
C GLY A 314 -14.62 3.97 16.96
N ARG A 315 -15.04 2.72 16.82
CA ARG A 315 -16.19 2.14 17.54
C ARG A 315 -15.83 1.25 18.71
N SER A 316 -14.55 0.95 18.90
CA SER A 316 -14.03 0.07 19.95
C SER A 316 -13.01 0.78 20.88
N PRO A 317 -13.43 1.79 21.67
CA PRO A 317 -12.52 2.54 22.55
C PRO A 317 -11.91 1.67 23.67
N TRP A 318 -12.34 0.45 23.84
CA TRP A 318 -11.78 -0.57 24.75
C TRP A 318 -10.65 -1.41 24.11
N SER A 319 -10.32 -1.22 22.85
CA SER A 319 -9.22 -1.93 22.21
C SER A 319 -7.93 -1.73 22.99
N VAL A 320 -7.21 -2.83 23.25
CA VAL A 320 -5.96 -2.88 24.01
C VAL A 320 -4.98 -3.86 23.39
N VAL A 321 -3.70 -3.71 23.71
CA VAL A 321 -2.67 -4.75 23.51
C VAL A 321 -1.98 -4.94 24.84
N GLU A 322 -2.43 -5.90 25.64
CA GLU A 322 -1.94 -6.06 27.00
C GLU A 322 -1.68 -7.51 27.38
N ASP A 323 -0.81 -7.69 28.38
CA ASP A 323 -0.42 -9.02 28.85
C ASP A 323 0.19 -9.88 27.74
N VAL A 324 1.22 -9.34 27.05
CA VAL A 324 1.91 -10.02 25.93
C VAL A 324 3.26 -10.55 26.37
N ALA A 325 3.48 -11.85 26.26
CA ALA A 325 4.75 -12.51 26.50
C ALA A 325 5.36 -13.00 25.18
N PHE A 326 6.37 -12.27 24.66
CA PHE A 326 7.14 -12.63 23.46
C PHE A 326 8.47 -13.24 23.86
N LEU A 327 8.53 -14.57 23.92
CA LEU A 327 9.58 -15.32 24.59
C LEU A 327 10.23 -16.36 23.67
N ASN A 328 11.55 -16.51 23.73
CA ASN A 328 12.26 -17.62 23.07
C ASN A 328 12.01 -17.68 21.54
N ASN A 329 11.94 -16.55 20.86
CA ASN A 329 11.74 -16.51 19.40
C ASN A 329 13.03 -16.12 18.69
N ILE A 330 13.13 -16.49 17.41
CA ILE A 330 14.12 -15.97 16.48
C ILE A 330 13.41 -15.02 15.51
N VAL A 331 13.93 -13.80 15.39
CA VAL A 331 13.52 -12.82 14.38
C VAL A 331 14.75 -12.54 13.51
N ARG A 332 14.69 -12.84 12.22
CA ARG A 332 15.85 -12.66 11.35
C ARG A 332 15.49 -12.16 9.94
N HIS A 333 16.49 -11.60 9.28
CA HIS A 333 16.36 -11.06 7.91
C HIS A 333 15.19 -10.08 7.79
N ALA A 334 15.07 -9.18 8.76
CA ALA A 334 13.99 -8.19 8.85
C ALA A 334 14.54 -6.77 8.72
N ALA A 335 13.77 -5.88 8.10
CA ALA A 335 14.14 -4.49 7.94
C ALA A 335 14.16 -3.71 9.28
N ALA A 336 13.28 -4.09 10.23
CA ALA A 336 13.26 -3.61 11.60
C ALA A 336 12.66 -4.69 12.54
N GLY A 337 12.90 -4.59 13.84
CA GLY A 337 12.49 -5.57 14.83
C GLY A 337 11.04 -5.42 15.29
N ILE A 338 10.81 -4.82 16.46
CA ILE A 338 9.49 -4.72 17.11
C ILE A 338 9.05 -3.26 17.26
N ASN A 339 7.79 -2.96 16.87
CA ASN A 339 7.13 -1.68 17.13
C ASN A 339 6.03 -1.86 18.18
N VAL A 340 6.07 -1.04 19.23
CA VAL A 340 5.05 -0.96 20.29
C VAL A 340 4.44 0.44 20.29
N LEU A 341 3.12 0.55 20.11
CA LEU A 341 2.37 1.81 20.20
C LEU A 341 1.44 1.76 21.41
N GLY A 342 1.65 2.69 22.35
CA GLY A 342 0.93 2.73 23.61
C GLY A 342 -0.56 3.03 23.48
N GLN A 343 -0.93 4.02 22.68
CA GLN A 343 -2.32 4.40 22.39
C GLN A 343 -2.51 4.66 20.90
N ASP A 344 -3.71 4.46 20.41
CA ASP A 344 -4.06 4.78 19.01
C ASP A 344 -3.89 6.28 18.74
N ASP A 345 -3.31 6.63 17.63
CA ASP A 345 -3.06 8.00 17.19
C ASP A 345 -4.24 8.60 16.40
N ASN A 346 -5.23 7.80 16.02
CA ASN A 346 -6.38 8.23 15.21
C ASN A 346 -7.70 8.28 16.03
N ALA A 347 -7.88 7.37 16.99
CA ALA A 347 -9.12 7.26 17.73
C ALA A 347 -8.86 6.90 19.21
N LYS A 348 -9.81 7.24 20.10
CA LYS A 348 -9.70 6.89 21.53
C LYS A 348 -9.61 5.37 21.69
N SER A 349 -8.60 4.90 22.39
CA SER A 349 -8.37 3.48 22.69
C SER A 349 -7.99 3.25 24.15
N GLY A 350 -7.87 2.00 24.54
CA GLY A 350 -7.09 1.62 25.72
C GLY A 350 -5.58 1.76 25.46
N ARG A 351 -4.77 1.01 26.20
CA ARG A 351 -3.31 1.16 26.17
C ARG A 351 -2.60 -0.17 25.88
N ALA A 352 -1.41 -0.10 25.24
CA ALA A 352 -0.46 -1.21 25.26
C ALA A 352 0.25 -1.25 26.61
N ALA A 353 0.15 -2.38 27.31
CA ALA A 353 0.67 -2.52 28.66
C ALA A 353 1.06 -3.95 29.03
N ARG A 354 2.01 -4.10 29.96
CA ARG A 354 2.51 -5.39 30.47
C ARG A 354 2.97 -6.29 29.32
N ILE A 355 4.02 -5.85 28.63
CA ILE A 355 4.64 -6.54 27.50
C ILE A 355 6.03 -7.01 27.91
N ALA A 356 6.31 -8.30 27.84
CA ALA A 356 7.65 -8.85 28.07
C ALA A 356 8.23 -9.39 26.76
N ILE A 357 9.43 -8.92 26.41
CA ILE A 357 10.24 -9.38 25.27
C ILE A 357 11.51 -9.98 25.86
N ARG A 358 11.57 -11.32 25.99
CA ARG A 358 12.64 -11.99 26.71
C ARG A 358 13.19 -13.19 25.97
N ASN A 359 14.49 -13.39 26.11
CA ASN A 359 15.22 -14.55 25.61
C ASN A 359 15.02 -14.80 24.12
N ASN A 360 15.04 -13.71 23.31
CA ASN A 360 14.92 -13.79 21.85
C ASN A 360 16.26 -13.52 21.17
N LEU A 361 16.44 -14.11 20.00
CA LEU A 361 17.52 -13.78 19.08
C LEU A 361 16.98 -12.90 17.94
N PHE A 362 17.61 -11.74 17.76
CA PHE A 362 17.38 -10.86 16.62
C PHE A 362 18.63 -10.90 15.71
N GLU A 363 18.53 -11.51 14.54
CA GLU A 363 19.66 -11.72 13.63
C GLU A 363 19.41 -11.00 12.29
N ASP A 364 20.41 -10.26 11.79
CA ASP A 364 20.33 -9.52 10.52
C ASP A 364 19.09 -8.59 10.44
N ILE A 365 19.00 -7.69 11.43
CA ILE A 365 17.94 -6.66 11.43
C ILE A 365 18.48 -5.41 10.75
N GLY A 366 17.87 -5.02 9.59
CA GLY A 366 18.26 -3.84 8.82
C GLY A 366 19.51 -4.03 7.96
N GLY A 367 19.96 -5.27 7.70
CA GLY A 367 21.06 -5.56 6.78
C GLY A 367 20.82 -5.03 5.36
N GLU A 368 21.80 -5.19 4.46
CA GLU A 368 21.80 -4.61 3.09
C GLU A 368 20.51 -4.82 2.30
N ARG A 369 19.72 -5.84 2.63
CA ARG A 369 18.47 -6.19 1.97
C ARG A 369 17.20 -5.62 2.64
N GLY A 370 17.30 -4.96 3.81
CA GLY A 370 16.12 -4.61 4.64
C GLY A 370 15.49 -3.23 4.37
N GLY A 371 16.26 -2.18 4.28
CA GLY A 371 15.81 -0.85 3.83
C GLY A 371 15.19 0.09 4.88
N ALA A 372 14.95 -0.31 6.15
CA ALA A 372 14.27 0.50 7.19
C ALA A 372 15.20 1.13 8.23
N GLY A 373 16.49 1.17 7.98
CA GLY A 373 17.48 1.69 8.94
C GLY A 373 17.76 0.80 10.15
N GLY A 374 17.23 -0.43 10.19
CA GLY A 374 17.62 -1.47 11.15
C GLY A 374 17.24 -1.24 12.60
N ARG A 375 16.21 -0.44 12.89
CA ARG A 375 15.74 -0.19 14.27
C ARG A 375 15.34 -1.49 14.93
N LEU A 376 15.83 -1.74 16.16
CA LEU A 376 15.50 -2.97 16.86
C LEU A 376 14.14 -2.86 17.57
N PHE A 377 13.97 -1.85 18.43
CA PHE A 377 12.73 -1.58 19.16
C PHE A 377 12.27 -0.14 18.93
N GLN A 378 10.98 0.04 18.68
CA GLN A 378 10.34 1.35 18.64
C GLN A 378 9.23 1.38 19.69
N ILE A 379 9.30 2.29 20.68
CA ILE A 379 8.36 2.38 21.79
C ILE A 379 7.72 3.75 21.79
N LEU A 380 6.41 3.81 21.56
CA LEU A 380 5.71 5.03 21.21
C LEU A 380 4.51 5.30 22.12
N ARG A 381 4.24 6.60 22.36
CA ARG A 381 2.97 7.13 22.90
C ARG A 381 2.49 6.46 24.17
N GLY A 382 3.35 6.43 25.19
CA GLY A 382 2.99 6.06 26.54
C GLY A 382 2.64 4.57 26.72
N ALA A 383 3.32 3.66 26.03
CA ALA A 383 3.27 2.25 26.38
C ALA A 383 3.71 2.03 27.84
N ALA A 384 3.03 1.15 28.57
CA ALA A 384 3.28 0.96 30.00
C ALA A 384 3.79 -0.45 30.33
N ASP A 385 4.69 -0.54 31.32
CA ASP A 385 5.22 -1.83 31.80
C ASP A 385 5.78 -2.71 30.68
N VAL A 386 6.64 -2.14 29.84
CA VAL A 386 7.36 -2.86 28.77
C VAL A 386 8.70 -3.33 29.30
N VAL A 387 8.92 -4.64 29.34
CA VAL A 387 10.14 -5.28 29.82
C VAL A 387 10.86 -5.95 28.66
N ILE A 388 12.08 -5.52 28.37
CA ILE A 388 12.96 -6.08 27.33
C ILE A 388 14.23 -6.60 28.01
N GLU A 389 14.37 -7.92 28.12
CA GLU A 389 15.45 -8.50 28.88
C GLU A 389 15.99 -9.80 28.28
N HIS A 390 17.26 -10.08 28.55
CA HIS A 390 17.95 -11.29 28.08
C HIS A 390 17.79 -11.55 26.58
N ASN A 391 17.81 -10.52 25.74
CA ASN A 391 17.82 -10.70 24.29
C ASN A 391 19.23 -10.53 23.73
N THR A 392 19.56 -11.27 22.68
CA THR A 392 20.77 -11.07 21.89
C THR A 392 20.38 -10.55 20.52
N ALA A 393 20.95 -9.41 20.10
CA ALA A 393 20.60 -8.74 18.88
C ALA A 393 21.81 -8.39 18.01
N PHE A 394 21.63 -8.46 16.70
CA PHE A 394 22.55 -8.02 15.65
C PHE A 394 21.76 -7.17 14.66
N GLN A 395 21.59 -5.89 14.99
CA GLN A 395 20.89 -4.89 14.19
C GLN A 395 21.84 -3.83 13.64
N ALA A 396 21.46 -3.19 12.54
CA ALA A 396 22.22 -2.13 11.88
C ALA A 396 21.86 -0.71 12.37
N GLY A 397 20.66 -0.52 12.96
CA GLY A 397 20.17 0.76 13.47
C GLY A 397 20.16 0.86 14.99
N ASP A 398 19.37 1.82 15.50
CA ASP A 398 19.28 2.10 16.91
C ASP A 398 18.61 0.96 17.69
N ILE A 399 18.98 0.83 18.95
CA ILE A 399 18.46 -0.20 19.87
C ILE A 399 17.02 0.11 20.25
N VAL A 400 16.78 1.34 20.76
CA VAL A 400 15.44 1.81 21.12
C VAL A 400 15.21 3.20 20.55
N THR A 401 14.10 3.37 19.84
CA THR A 401 13.62 4.68 19.41
C THR A 401 12.31 5.02 20.15
N ALA A 402 12.15 6.25 20.64
CA ALA A 402 10.99 6.70 21.40
C ALA A 402 10.40 8.00 20.86
N GLU A 403 9.06 8.11 20.92
CA GLU A 403 8.33 9.31 20.46
C GLU A 403 7.00 9.44 21.21
N GLY A 404 6.52 10.67 21.37
CA GLY A 404 5.24 11.00 21.97
C GLY A 404 5.29 11.03 23.50
N GLU A 405 4.23 10.60 24.19
CA GLU A 405 4.14 10.60 25.66
C GLU A 405 5.14 9.63 26.28
N PRO A 406 5.62 9.92 27.53
CA PRO A 406 6.54 9.05 28.23
C PRO A 406 6.00 7.65 28.52
N ASN A 407 6.85 6.65 28.37
CA ASN A 407 6.56 5.23 28.58
C ASN A 407 6.98 4.83 30.01
N ARG A 408 6.00 4.67 30.92
CA ARG A 408 6.26 4.35 32.32
C ARG A 408 6.46 2.86 32.56
N GLY A 409 7.25 2.52 33.59
CA GLY A 409 7.54 1.14 33.93
C GLY A 409 8.40 0.40 32.89
N PHE A 410 9.16 1.14 32.08
CA PHE A 410 10.00 0.56 31.05
C PHE A 410 11.26 -0.07 31.66
N VAL A 411 11.58 -1.30 31.27
CA VAL A 411 12.78 -2.02 31.69
C VAL A 411 13.54 -2.51 30.46
N TYR A 412 14.81 -2.14 30.36
CA TYR A 412 15.75 -2.66 29.37
C TYR A 412 16.98 -3.18 30.10
N ARG A 413 17.08 -4.51 30.30
CA ARG A 413 18.15 -5.08 31.11
C ARG A 413 18.69 -6.41 30.54
N ASP A 414 19.94 -6.67 30.87
CA ASP A 414 20.61 -7.95 30.57
C ASP A 414 20.60 -8.34 29.07
N ASN A 415 20.54 -7.33 28.18
CA ASN A 415 20.54 -7.56 26.72
C ASN A 415 21.95 -7.39 26.15
N ILE A 416 22.24 -8.06 25.02
CA ILE A 416 23.42 -7.82 24.19
C ILE A 416 22.97 -7.21 22.85
N ALA A 417 23.47 -5.99 22.53
CA ALA A 417 23.15 -5.34 21.28
C ALA A 417 24.27 -4.37 20.82
N PRO A 418 24.58 -4.26 19.52
CA PRO A 418 25.39 -3.18 18.97
C PRO A 418 24.75 -1.82 19.25
N HIS A 419 25.53 -0.87 19.74
CA HIS A 419 25.05 0.50 19.99
C HIS A 419 24.76 1.25 18.69
N ASN A 420 25.54 1.01 17.66
CA ASN A 420 25.49 1.71 16.38
C ASN A 420 25.58 3.24 16.55
N ALA A 421 24.75 4.03 15.81
CA ALA A 421 24.90 5.49 15.78
C ALA A 421 24.43 6.18 17.06
N GLN A 422 23.26 5.82 17.60
CA GLN A 422 22.63 6.56 18.71
C GLN A 422 22.16 5.66 19.87
N GLY A 423 22.13 4.34 19.68
CA GLY A 423 21.72 3.38 20.70
C GLY A 423 20.27 3.56 21.15
N ILE A 424 20.04 4.37 22.20
CA ILE A 424 18.70 4.69 22.72
C ILE A 424 18.44 6.17 22.45
N VAL A 425 17.49 6.48 21.55
CA VAL A 425 17.23 7.83 21.06
C VAL A 425 15.75 8.18 21.05
N GLY A 426 15.42 9.39 21.50
CA GLY A 426 14.08 9.98 21.45
C GLY A 426 13.99 11.11 20.43
N THR A 427 12.81 11.43 19.96
CA THR A 427 12.57 12.58 19.08
C THR A 427 12.86 13.88 19.83
N ASP A 428 13.60 14.81 19.20
CA ASP A 428 13.94 16.15 19.71
C ASP A 428 14.77 16.19 21.01
N VAL A 429 15.39 15.07 21.39
CA VAL A 429 16.28 15.01 22.56
C VAL A 429 17.58 14.26 22.20
N ALA A 430 18.66 14.53 22.96
CA ALA A 430 19.91 13.80 22.78
C ALA A 430 19.73 12.31 23.17
N PHE A 431 20.48 11.42 22.53
CA PHE A 431 20.47 10.00 22.82
C PHE A 431 21.02 9.68 24.23
N GLY A 432 20.75 8.48 24.71
CA GLY A 432 21.23 8.00 26.01
C GLY A 432 20.44 8.57 27.19
N LEU A 433 21.13 9.12 28.20
CA LEU A 433 20.54 9.62 29.43
C LEU A 433 19.43 10.66 29.24
N ALA A 434 19.58 11.56 28.25
CA ALA A 434 18.57 12.57 27.98
C ALA A 434 17.26 11.93 27.44
N THR A 435 17.36 10.95 26.54
CA THR A 435 16.22 10.17 26.07
C THR A 435 15.59 9.36 27.21
N GLN A 436 16.40 8.75 28.07
CA GLN A 436 15.89 7.98 29.21
C GLN A 436 15.06 8.89 30.15
N ALA A 437 15.58 10.07 30.47
CA ALA A 437 14.88 11.04 31.35
C ALA A 437 13.55 11.53 30.73
N ALA A 438 13.53 11.78 29.40
CA ALA A 438 12.36 12.34 28.72
C ALA A 438 11.27 11.30 28.43
N TYR A 439 11.66 10.11 27.94
CA TYR A 439 10.72 9.11 27.42
C TYR A 439 10.52 7.90 28.31
N PHE A 440 11.41 7.68 29.29
CA PHE A 440 11.37 6.56 30.24
C PHE A 440 11.68 7.04 31.68
N PRO A 441 10.86 7.93 32.26
CA PRO A 441 11.21 8.65 33.50
C PRO A 441 11.45 7.73 34.69
N ASP A 442 10.83 6.54 34.74
CA ASP A 442 11.00 5.52 35.79
C ASP A 442 11.73 4.28 35.23
N GLY A 443 12.46 4.46 34.10
CA GLY A 443 13.03 3.36 33.32
C GLY A 443 14.27 2.73 34.01
N VAL A 444 14.35 1.41 33.93
CA VAL A 444 15.50 0.61 34.40
C VAL A 444 16.37 0.22 33.20
N PHE A 445 17.63 0.65 33.20
CA PHE A 445 18.63 0.31 32.17
C PHE A 445 19.87 -0.26 32.85
N ARG A 446 19.93 -1.59 32.99
CA ARG A 446 20.94 -2.24 33.83
C ARG A 446 21.40 -3.56 33.25
N GLY A 447 22.68 -3.91 33.43
CA GLY A 447 23.26 -5.19 33.04
C GLY A 447 23.38 -5.38 31.52
N ASN A 448 23.13 -4.35 30.70
CA ASN A 448 23.17 -4.47 29.24
C ASN A 448 24.61 -4.39 28.69
N VAL A 449 24.87 -5.12 27.62
CA VAL A 449 26.11 -5.05 26.83
C VAL A 449 25.83 -4.20 25.59
N PHE A 450 26.20 -2.92 25.66
CA PHE A 450 26.11 -1.95 24.56
C PHE A 450 27.42 -1.96 23.76
N VAL A 451 27.51 -2.79 22.74
CA VAL A 451 28.74 -2.97 21.95
C VAL A 451 29.06 -1.72 21.13
N GLY A 452 30.22 -1.11 21.36
CA GLY A 452 30.64 0.13 20.72
C GLY A 452 30.01 1.40 21.31
N GLY A 453 29.26 1.29 22.41
CA GLY A 453 28.69 2.42 23.14
C GLY A 453 29.72 3.08 24.09
N GLU A 454 29.39 4.25 24.64
CA GLU A 454 30.21 4.98 25.59
C GLU A 454 29.50 5.11 26.95
N ALA A 455 30.21 4.78 28.04
CA ALA A 455 29.69 4.79 29.42
C ALA A 455 29.06 6.13 29.86
N LYS A 456 29.56 7.25 29.33
CA LYS A 456 29.04 8.60 29.70
C LYS A 456 27.58 8.85 29.28
N HIS A 457 27.03 8.04 28.38
CA HIS A 457 25.66 8.19 27.86
C HIS A 457 24.61 7.30 28.54
N TYR A 458 25.06 6.43 29.48
CA TYR A 458 24.20 5.42 30.10
C TYR A 458 24.44 5.30 31.60
N PRO A 459 23.51 4.72 32.38
CA PRO A 459 23.78 4.38 33.77
C PRO A 459 24.98 3.47 33.92
N THR A 460 25.69 3.58 35.08
CA THR A 460 26.96 2.91 35.32
C THR A 460 26.91 1.39 35.35
N ASP A 461 25.74 0.81 35.61
CA ASP A 461 25.54 -0.63 35.74
C ASP A 461 25.39 -1.34 34.38
N ASN A 462 26.04 -0.86 33.32
CA ASN A 462 26.01 -1.44 31.98
C ASN A 462 27.45 -1.66 31.48
N PHE A 463 27.61 -2.46 30.45
CA PHE A 463 28.89 -2.87 29.87
C PHE A 463 29.09 -2.28 28.47
N PHE A 464 30.30 -1.86 28.14
CA PHE A 464 30.61 -1.13 26.89
C PHE A 464 31.84 -1.74 26.18
N PRO A 465 31.76 -3.00 25.67
CA PRO A 465 32.87 -3.56 24.90
C PRO A 465 33.06 -2.82 23.57
N ALA A 466 34.31 -2.68 23.11
CA ALA A 466 34.62 -1.94 21.88
C ALA A 466 34.09 -2.63 20.60
N SER A 467 33.90 -3.95 20.63
CA SER A 467 33.49 -4.73 19.47
C SER A 467 32.68 -5.97 19.84
N LEU A 468 31.96 -6.55 18.87
CA LEU A 468 31.28 -7.83 19.02
C LEU A 468 32.22 -9.00 19.35
N ASP A 469 33.48 -8.93 18.93
CA ASP A 469 34.45 -9.99 19.23
C ASP A 469 34.88 -9.93 20.72
N ALA A 470 34.87 -8.77 21.34
CA ALA A 470 35.08 -8.58 22.76
C ALA A 470 33.98 -9.14 23.66
N VAL A 471 32.80 -9.44 23.08
CA VAL A 471 31.71 -10.11 23.82
C VAL A 471 32.06 -11.56 24.13
N GLY A 472 32.84 -12.21 23.29
CA GLY A 472 33.31 -13.58 23.51
C GLY A 472 32.28 -14.65 23.15
N PHE A 473 31.60 -14.52 22.01
CA PHE A 473 30.75 -15.60 21.46
C PHE A 473 31.57 -16.81 21.01
N VAL A 474 31.03 -18.01 21.12
CA VAL A 474 31.72 -19.28 20.76
C VAL A 474 32.13 -19.28 19.28
N ASP A 475 31.16 -19.09 18.35
CA ASP A 475 31.43 -18.97 16.91
C ASP A 475 30.34 -18.14 16.22
N ARG A 476 30.41 -16.83 16.37
CA ARG A 476 29.43 -15.89 15.77
C ARG A 476 29.33 -16.04 14.25
N ALA A 477 30.43 -16.34 13.58
CA ALA A 477 30.46 -16.47 12.13
C ALA A 477 29.63 -17.68 11.65
N ARG A 478 29.48 -18.70 12.48
CA ARG A 478 28.63 -19.88 12.21
C ARG A 478 27.27 -19.86 12.90
N GLY A 479 26.90 -18.73 13.54
CA GLY A 479 25.63 -18.59 14.23
C GLY A 479 25.59 -19.24 15.63
N ASP A 480 26.76 -19.55 16.22
CA ASP A 480 26.85 -19.98 17.61
C ASP A 480 27.11 -18.77 18.51
N TYR A 481 26.05 -18.22 19.04
CA TYR A 481 26.06 -17.00 19.84
C TYR A 481 26.11 -17.26 21.36
N ARG A 482 26.35 -18.50 21.79
CA ARG A 482 26.64 -18.82 23.18
C ARG A 482 27.91 -18.10 23.64
N LEU A 483 27.96 -17.69 24.90
CA LEU A 483 29.16 -17.08 25.46
C LEU A 483 30.21 -18.14 25.76
N ARG A 484 31.48 -17.85 25.42
CA ARG A 484 32.63 -18.71 25.80
C ARG A 484 32.80 -18.70 27.31
N GLU A 485 33.46 -19.72 27.85
CA GLU A 485 33.81 -19.78 29.28
C GLU A 485 34.61 -18.55 29.75
N SER A 486 35.45 -18.01 28.88
CA SER A 486 36.28 -16.82 29.15
C SER A 486 35.54 -15.50 28.94
N SER A 487 34.27 -15.50 28.57
CA SER A 487 33.51 -14.24 28.37
C SER A 487 33.26 -13.54 29.70
N PRO A 488 33.54 -12.23 29.81
CA PRO A 488 33.27 -11.47 31.05
C PRO A 488 31.76 -11.26 31.32
N TYR A 489 30.87 -11.66 30.38
CA TYR A 489 29.43 -11.49 30.48
C TYR A 489 28.73 -12.77 30.95
N ARG A 490 29.48 -13.83 31.23
CA ARG A 490 28.95 -15.01 31.90
C ARG A 490 28.65 -14.72 33.37
N CYS A 491 27.49 -15.17 33.82
CA CYS A 491 26.99 -14.93 35.17
C CYS A 491 27.00 -13.46 35.59
N ALA A 492 27.01 -12.51 34.62
CA ALA A 492 27.09 -11.08 34.86
C ALA A 492 25.74 -10.37 34.71
N ALA A 493 24.68 -11.09 34.38
CA ALA A 493 23.31 -10.56 34.38
C ALA A 493 22.82 -10.19 35.78
N THR A 494 21.82 -9.35 35.86
CA THR A 494 21.29 -8.85 37.16
C THR A 494 20.66 -9.96 37.99
N ASP A 495 20.28 -11.07 37.37
CA ASP A 495 19.77 -12.29 38.05
C ASP A 495 20.85 -13.38 38.27
N GLY A 496 22.10 -13.08 37.95
CA GLY A 496 23.23 -14.01 38.13
C GLY A 496 23.40 -15.02 37.01
N THR A 497 22.60 -14.92 35.94
CA THR A 497 22.77 -15.77 34.73
C THR A 497 23.70 -15.09 33.71
N ASP A 498 23.86 -15.67 32.51
CA ASP A 498 24.59 -15.06 31.42
C ASP A 498 23.80 -13.86 30.85
N VAL A 499 24.51 -12.79 30.44
CA VAL A 499 23.88 -11.66 29.74
C VAL A 499 23.49 -12.10 28.32
N GLY A 500 22.34 -11.65 27.85
CA GLY A 500 21.80 -12.01 26.54
C GLY A 500 20.92 -13.25 26.59
N ALA A 501 20.67 -13.87 25.43
CA ALA A 501 19.75 -14.99 25.31
C ALA A 501 20.39 -16.30 25.78
N ASP A 502 19.62 -17.11 26.52
CA ASP A 502 19.92 -18.50 26.80
C ASP A 502 19.57 -19.38 25.59
N PHE A 503 20.58 -19.76 24.82
CA PHE A 503 20.41 -20.52 23.58
C PHE A 503 20.00 -21.97 23.80
N HIS A 504 20.20 -22.52 25.01
CA HIS A 504 19.68 -23.86 25.35
C HIS A 504 18.15 -23.82 25.50
N THR A 505 17.64 -22.89 26.27
CA THR A 505 16.20 -22.67 26.45
C THR A 505 15.54 -22.27 25.13
N LEU A 506 16.16 -21.38 24.36
CA LEU A 506 15.71 -20.94 23.04
C LEU A 506 15.59 -22.15 22.08
N GLY A 507 16.60 -22.99 21.96
CA GLY A 507 16.60 -24.20 21.13
C GLY A 507 15.54 -25.19 21.51
N THR A 508 15.35 -25.41 22.85
CA THR A 508 14.30 -26.28 23.38
C THR A 508 12.90 -25.77 23.04
N ALA A 509 12.67 -24.45 23.13
CA ALA A 509 11.38 -23.84 22.81
C ALA A 509 11.04 -23.92 21.31
N LEU A 510 12.05 -23.76 20.44
CA LEU A 510 11.89 -23.88 18.98
C LEU A 510 11.57 -25.32 18.55
N GLY A 511 12.08 -26.34 19.24
CA GLY A 511 11.85 -27.75 18.88
C GLY A 511 12.17 -28.03 17.40
N ASN A 512 11.22 -28.63 16.66
CA ASN A 512 11.42 -28.99 15.26
C ASN A 512 11.51 -27.77 14.29
N VAL A 513 11.15 -26.56 14.73
CA VAL A 513 11.31 -25.34 13.93
C VAL A 513 12.79 -25.02 13.72
N ALA A 514 13.65 -25.37 14.69
CA ALA A 514 15.10 -25.23 14.58
C ALA A 514 15.70 -26.14 13.48
N ALA A 515 15.13 -27.31 13.24
CA ALA A 515 15.58 -28.23 12.19
C ALA A 515 15.23 -27.75 10.76
N ALA A 516 14.26 -26.86 10.63
CA ALA A 516 13.92 -26.19 9.37
C ALA A 516 14.85 -25.01 9.06
N VAL A 517 15.81 -24.68 9.96
CA VAL A 517 16.86 -23.72 9.73
C VAL A 517 17.97 -24.44 8.95
N PRO A 518 18.18 -24.16 7.64
CA PRO A 518 19.31 -24.75 6.92
C PRO A 518 20.58 -24.36 7.67
N ASN A 519 21.35 -25.38 8.13
CA ASN A 519 22.65 -25.12 8.66
C ASN A 519 23.44 -24.41 7.53
N LYS A 520 24.19 -23.33 7.82
CA LYS A 520 24.99 -22.60 6.83
C LYS A 520 25.85 -23.49 5.94
N LYS A 521 26.14 -24.72 6.39
CA LYS A 521 26.80 -25.78 5.62
C LYS A 521 25.94 -26.36 4.49
N ASP A 522 24.63 -26.41 4.65
CA ASP A 522 23.74 -26.97 3.61
C ASP A 522 23.42 -25.90 2.57
N ALA A 523 23.29 -24.63 2.97
CA ALA A 523 23.21 -23.49 2.04
C ALA A 523 24.49 -23.33 1.16
N LEU A 524 25.66 -23.68 1.70
CA LEU A 524 26.92 -23.72 0.94
C LEU A 524 27.04 -24.97 0.06
N ARG A 525 26.37 -26.09 0.41
CA ARG A 525 26.33 -27.30 -0.43
C ARG A 525 25.28 -27.21 -1.53
N GLU A 526 24.14 -26.59 -1.31
CA GLU A 526 23.17 -26.25 -2.36
C GLU A 526 23.70 -25.21 -3.33
N GLY A 527 24.58 -24.28 -2.87
CA GLY A 527 25.30 -23.34 -3.71
C GLY A 527 26.45 -23.92 -4.56
N SER A 528 26.82 -25.20 -4.38
CA SER A 528 27.89 -25.87 -5.15
C SER A 528 27.37 -26.72 -6.31
N ILE A 529 26.07 -26.74 -6.54
CA ILE A 529 25.49 -27.40 -7.72
C ILE A 529 25.04 -26.32 -8.71
N ARG A 530 25.91 -26.12 -9.68
CA ARG A 530 25.82 -25.20 -10.82
C ARG A 530 25.99 -23.73 -10.44
N ASN A 531 27.16 -23.21 -10.82
CA ASN A 531 27.32 -21.85 -11.25
C ASN A 531 26.00 -21.39 -11.92
N PRO A 532 25.16 -20.55 -11.33
CA PRO A 532 24.00 -20.04 -12.03
C PRO A 532 24.60 -19.33 -13.23
N ARG A 533 24.33 -19.79 -14.43
CA ARG A 533 24.49 -18.96 -15.61
C ARG A 533 23.82 -17.66 -15.22
N LEU A 534 24.57 -16.54 -15.27
CA LEU A 534 24.02 -15.20 -15.13
C LEU A 534 22.63 -15.20 -15.77
N PRO A 535 21.58 -14.72 -15.08
CA PRO A 535 20.23 -14.74 -15.62
C PRO A 535 20.28 -14.23 -17.04
N ASP A 536 19.61 -14.90 -17.96
CA ASP A 536 19.74 -14.67 -19.39
C ASP A 536 19.70 -13.18 -19.66
N GLN A 537 20.87 -12.57 -19.91
CA GLN A 537 21.01 -11.11 -20.08
C GLN A 537 20.15 -10.58 -21.23
N ARG A 538 19.53 -11.49 -22.03
CA ARG A 538 18.58 -11.15 -23.10
C ARG A 538 17.35 -10.45 -22.53
N GLY A 539 16.84 -10.87 -21.38
CA GLY A 539 15.70 -10.21 -20.74
C GLY A 539 16.01 -8.75 -20.35
N PHE A 540 17.15 -8.50 -19.75
CA PHE A 540 17.57 -7.12 -19.40
C PHE A 540 17.89 -6.26 -20.60
N LEU A 541 18.46 -6.86 -21.68
CA LEU A 541 18.65 -6.18 -22.95
C LEU A 541 17.31 -5.73 -23.56
N VAL A 542 16.31 -6.60 -23.55
CA VAL A 542 14.97 -6.28 -24.04
C VAL A 542 14.35 -5.16 -23.20
N VAL A 543 14.42 -5.25 -21.88
CA VAL A 543 13.88 -4.23 -20.97
C VAL A 543 14.57 -2.87 -21.17
N PHE A 544 15.90 -2.87 -21.28
CA PHE A 544 16.65 -1.63 -21.53
C PHE A 544 16.23 -0.98 -22.83
N TRP A 545 16.31 -1.72 -23.93
CA TRP A 545 16.01 -1.17 -25.26
C TRP A 545 14.54 -0.82 -25.43
N ALA A 546 13.62 -1.63 -24.89
CA ALA A 546 12.19 -1.30 -24.87
C ALA A 546 11.93 0.00 -24.11
N SER A 547 12.54 0.19 -22.95
CA SER A 547 12.39 1.43 -22.16
C SER A 547 12.97 2.63 -22.91
N VAL A 548 14.17 2.52 -23.48
CA VAL A 548 14.82 3.59 -24.26
C VAL A 548 14.00 3.93 -25.51
N LEU A 549 13.51 2.93 -26.23
CA LEU A 549 12.67 3.12 -27.43
C LEU A 549 11.34 3.78 -27.08
N LEU A 550 10.69 3.37 -25.97
CA LEU A 550 9.43 3.96 -25.51
C LEU A 550 9.63 5.41 -25.03
N LEU A 551 10.72 5.71 -24.32
CA LEU A 551 11.10 7.09 -23.96
C LEU A 551 11.36 7.94 -25.20
N GLY A 552 12.12 7.41 -26.17
CA GLY A 552 12.38 8.07 -27.45
C GLY A 552 11.11 8.29 -28.26
N TYR A 553 10.27 7.26 -28.36
CA TYR A 553 8.99 7.36 -29.06
C TYR A 553 8.08 8.42 -28.44
N THR A 554 7.88 8.37 -27.12
CA THR A 554 6.93 9.25 -26.42
C THR A 554 7.34 10.73 -26.52
N ASN A 555 8.63 11.03 -26.44
CA ASN A 555 9.13 12.41 -26.39
C ASN A 555 9.51 12.98 -27.77
N VAL A 556 9.94 12.17 -28.70
CA VAL A 556 10.42 12.57 -30.03
C VAL A 556 9.68 11.85 -31.16
N GLY A 557 9.57 10.53 -31.08
CA GLY A 557 9.01 9.69 -32.13
C GLY A 557 7.56 10.05 -32.50
N TYR A 558 6.69 10.17 -31.48
CA TYR A 558 5.30 10.53 -31.71
C TYR A 558 5.11 11.93 -32.31
N PRO A 559 5.75 13.00 -31.79
CA PRO A 559 5.71 14.32 -32.43
C PRO A 559 6.18 14.30 -33.89
N VAL A 560 7.26 13.58 -34.19
CA VAL A 560 7.78 13.45 -35.57
C VAL A 560 6.80 12.68 -36.49
N LEU A 561 6.29 11.55 -36.00
CA LEU A 561 5.28 10.76 -36.70
C LEU A 561 4.02 11.60 -37.00
N LEU A 562 3.55 12.33 -35.99
CA LEU A 562 2.37 13.17 -36.11
C LEU A 562 2.59 14.32 -37.09
N PHE A 563 3.77 14.94 -37.10
CA PHE A 563 4.14 15.97 -38.08
C PHE A 563 4.16 15.42 -39.49
N ALA A 564 4.80 14.24 -39.67
CA ALA A 564 4.82 13.58 -41.00
C ALA A 564 3.39 13.21 -41.45
N TRP A 565 2.57 12.68 -40.53
CA TRP A 565 1.17 12.36 -40.83
C TRP A 565 0.37 13.59 -41.24
N ALA A 566 0.50 14.70 -40.49
CA ALA A 566 -0.17 15.96 -40.80
C ALA A 566 0.31 16.61 -42.10
N ALA A 567 1.55 16.34 -42.53
CA ALA A 567 2.08 16.80 -43.82
C ALA A 567 1.58 15.94 -45.00
N LEU A 568 1.51 14.61 -44.82
CA LEU A 568 1.18 13.64 -45.88
C LEU A 568 -0.33 13.48 -46.09
N ARG A 569 -1.13 13.54 -45.04
CA ARG A 569 -2.59 13.30 -45.08
C ARG A 569 -3.33 14.32 -44.18
N PRO A 570 -3.26 15.63 -44.49
CA PRO A 570 -4.01 16.62 -43.74
C PRO A 570 -5.52 16.45 -43.99
N ARG A 571 -6.29 16.62 -42.92
CA ARG A 571 -7.75 16.67 -42.93
C ARG A 571 -8.19 18.07 -42.45
N PRO A 572 -8.20 19.10 -43.34
CA PRO A 572 -8.62 20.44 -42.99
C PRO A 572 -10.10 20.45 -42.60
N PHE A 573 -10.50 21.42 -41.82
CA PHE A 573 -11.90 21.73 -41.50
C PHE A 573 -12.30 23.05 -42.18
N ARG A 574 -13.57 23.23 -42.42
CA ARG A 574 -14.10 24.44 -43.02
C ARG A 574 -14.20 25.53 -41.96
N THR A 575 -13.82 26.74 -42.29
CA THR A 575 -14.04 27.94 -41.49
C THR A 575 -14.89 28.93 -42.29
N GLY A 576 -15.81 29.60 -41.66
CA GLY A 576 -16.70 30.55 -42.32
C GLY A 576 -17.19 31.62 -41.36
N PRO A 577 -17.75 32.73 -41.87
CA PRO A 577 -18.33 33.79 -41.06
C PRO A 577 -19.66 33.27 -40.46
N ALA A 578 -19.56 32.41 -39.45
CA ALA A 578 -20.72 31.93 -38.73
C ALA A 578 -20.93 32.80 -37.49
N GLU A 579 -22.17 33.23 -37.26
CA GLU A 579 -22.59 33.94 -36.04
C GLU A 579 -23.69 33.10 -35.32
N PRO A 580 -23.39 31.88 -34.82
CA PRO A 580 -24.36 31.14 -34.04
C PRO A 580 -24.71 31.83 -32.71
N SER A 581 -25.82 31.49 -32.10
CA SER A 581 -26.06 31.94 -30.74
C SER A 581 -25.08 31.26 -29.76
N VAL A 582 -24.44 32.04 -28.90
CA VAL A 582 -23.38 31.57 -27.99
C VAL A 582 -23.77 31.84 -26.54
N THR A 583 -23.61 30.83 -25.68
CA THR A 583 -23.61 31.03 -24.22
C THR A 583 -22.20 30.83 -23.68
N LEU A 584 -21.64 31.86 -23.05
CA LEU A 584 -20.34 31.82 -22.41
C LEU A 584 -20.51 31.51 -20.93
N LEU A 585 -19.89 30.42 -20.46
CA LEU A 585 -20.00 29.92 -19.10
C LEU A 585 -18.71 30.13 -18.30
N ILE A 586 -18.84 30.69 -17.09
CA ILE A 586 -17.75 30.83 -16.13
C ILE A 586 -18.15 30.14 -14.84
N ALA A 587 -17.33 29.23 -14.34
CA ALA A 587 -17.45 28.71 -12.99
C ALA A 587 -16.47 29.47 -12.07
N ALA A 588 -16.96 30.00 -10.94
CA ALA A 588 -16.18 30.82 -10.02
C ALA A 588 -16.37 30.38 -8.56
N HIS A 589 -15.25 30.36 -7.81
CA HIS A 589 -15.24 30.17 -6.35
C HIS A 589 -14.19 31.09 -5.74
N ASN A 590 -14.63 32.08 -4.95
CA ASN A 590 -13.78 33.07 -4.28
C ASN A 590 -12.79 33.82 -5.23
N GLU A 591 -13.30 34.36 -6.33
CA GLU A 591 -12.53 35.07 -7.35
C GLU A 591 -12.85 36.61 -7.36
N ALA A 592 -13.21 37.19 -6.22
CA ALA A 592 -13.59 38.56 -6.10
C ALA A 592 -12.57 39.55 -6.72
N ALA A 593 -11.28 39.36 -6.54
CA ALA A 593 -10.24 40.28 -7.01
C ALA A 593 -10.23 40.46 -8.55
N GLY A 594 -10.54 39.40 -9.33
CA GLY A 594 -10.51 39.43 -10.80
C GLY A 594 -11.87 39.56 -11.49
N MET A 595 -12.97 39.34 -10.77
CA MET A 595 -14.31 39.17 -11.35
C MET A 595 -14.76 40.40 -12.21
N ASP A 596 -14.60 41.60 -11.71
CA ASP A 596 -14.99 42.83 -12.45
C ASP A 596 -14.19 43.00 -13.75
N ALA A 597 -12.89 42.79 -13.71
CA ALA A 597 -12.02 42.87 -14.90
C ALA A 597 -12.40 41.79 -15.92
N ARG A 598 -12.68 40.57 -15.44
CA ARG A 598 -13.08 39.42 -16.27
C ARG A 598 -14.40 39.73 -16.99
N LEU A 599 -15.42 40.20 -16.28
CA LEU A 599 -16.74 40.45 -16.87
C LEU A 599 -16.71 41.63 -17.85
N ARG A 600 -15.95 42.69 -17.55
CA ARG A 600 -15.72 43.76 -18.50
C ARG A 600 -15.03 43.28 -19.79
N ASN A 601 -14.02 42.40 -19.67
CA ASN A 601 -13.37 41.81 -20.83
C ASN A 601 -14.36 41.04 -21.72
N LEU A 602 -15.22 40.22 -21.12
CA LEU A 602 -16.21 39.44 -21.87
C LEU A 602 -17.32 40.26 -22.51
N LEU A 603 -17.76 41.30 -21.82
CA LEU A 603 -18.73 42.26 -22.35
C LEU A 603 -18.17 43.10 -23.51
N ALA A 604 -16.83 43.23 -23.58
CA ALA A 604 -16.13 43.97 -24.65
C ALA A 604 -15.76 43.11 -25.87
N LEU A 605 -16.11 41.80 -25.87
CA LEU A 605 -15.84 40.91 -27.03
C LEU A 605 -16.58 41.41 -28.29
N ASP A 606 -15.89 41.33 -29.44
CA ASP A 606 -16.46 41.59 -30.73
C ASP A 606 -17.38 40.43 -31.19
N TYR A 607 -18.62 40.44 -30.67
CA TYR A 607 -19.66 39.52 -31.05
C TYR A 607 -21.04 40.20 -30.91
N PRO A 608 -22.00 39.87 -31.80
CA PRO A 608 -23.32 40.50 -31.74
C PRO A 608 -23.99 40.25 -30.38
N LYS A 609 -24.28 41.30 -29.62
CA LYS A 609 -24.79 41.21 -28.23
C LYS A 609 -26.11 40.44 -28.14
N ARG A 610 -26.96 40.50 -29.20
CA ARG A 610 -28.21 39.73 -29.27
C ARG A 610 -28.02 38.21 -29.35
N LEU A 611 -26.82 37.76 -29.75
CA LEU A 611 -26.44 36.34 -29.93
C LEU A 611 -25.49 35.85 -28.83
N LEU A 612 -25.11 36.70 -27.90
CA LEU A 612 -24.18 36.41 -26.80
C LEU A 612 -24.90 36.42 -25.43
N GLU A 613 -24.97 35.28 -24.78
CA GLU A 613 -25.38 35.11 -23.39
C GLU A 613 -24.14 34.87 -22.53
N ILE A 614 -24.00 35.54 -21.37
CA ILE A 614 -22.91 35.32 -20.43
C ILE A 614 -23.52 34.85 -19.11
N ILE A 615 -23.11 33.65 -18.63
CA ILE A 615 -23.60 33.09 -17.37
C ILE A 615 -22.41 32.82 -16.45
N VAL A 616 -22.49 33.33 -15.22
CA VAL A 616 -21.53 33.09 -14.15
C VAL A 616 -22.13 32.14 -13.12
N GLY A 617 -21.51 31.00 -12.90
CA GLY A 617 -21.89 30.05 -11.86
C GLY A 617 -21.00 30.23 -10.62
N LEU A 618 -21.62 30.47 -9.48
CA LEU A 618 -20.96 30.67 -8.20
C LEU A 618 -21.03 29.37 -7.38
N ASP A 619 -19.86 28.84 -6.99
CA ASP A 619 -19.72 27.57 -6.28
C ASP A 619 -19.51 27.80 -4.77
N GLY A 620 -20.58 28.13 -4.03
CA GLY A 620 -20.48 28.35 -2.59
C GLY A 620 -19.47 29.44 -2.21
N CYS A 621 -19.52 30.61 -2.86
CA CYS A 621 -18.58 31.68 -2.60
C CYS A 621 -18.76 32.26 -1.19
N THR A 622 -17.64 32.52 -0.49
CA THR A 622 -17.61 33.10 0.85
C THR A 622 -17.00 34.51 0.88
N ASP A 623 -16.57 35.03 -0.28
CA ASP A 623 -16.03 36.37 -0.46
C ASP A 623 -17.00 37.23 -1.32
N ALA A 624 -16.58 38.47 -1.67
CA ALA A 624 -17.38 39.39 -2.45
C ALA A 624 -17.56 39.02 -3.94
N THR A 625 -17.26 37.75 -4.36
CA THR A 625 -17.39 37.30 -5.76
C THR A 625 -18.84 37.44 -6.26
N ALA A 626 -19.81 37.06 -5.43
CA ALA A 626 -21.22 37.11 -5.77
C ALA A 626 -21.70 38.55 -6.02
N ASP A 627 -21.36 39.49 -5.15
CA ASP A 627 -21.77 40.88 -5.26
C ASP A 627 -21.16 41.51 -6.49
N ARG A 628 -19.88 41.26 -6.79
CA ARG A 628 -19.21 41.72 -7.99
C ARG A 628 -19.81 41.14 -9.27
N ALA A 629 -20.19 39.89 -9.30
CA ALA A 629 -20.83 39.29 -10.46
C ALA A 629 -22.24 39.90 -10.69
N ARG A 630 -23.05 40.06 -9.63
CA ARG A 630 -24.40 40.67 -9.70
C ARG A 630 -24.35 42.14 -10.14
N ALA A 631 -23.31 42.90 -9.82
CA ALA A 631 -23.14 44.26 -10.30
C ALA A 631 -23.19 44.38 -11.83
N HIS A 632 -22.89 43.33 -12.58
CA HIS A 632 -22.92 43.27 -14.03
C HIS A 632 -24.22 42.72 -14.63
N GLU A 633 -25.24 42.37 -13.83
CA GLU A 633 -26.52 41.83 -14.33
C GLU A 633 -27.25 42.80 -15.25
N ARG A 634 -27.20 44.12 -14.92
CA ARG A 634 -27.77 45.16 -15.77
C ARG A 634 -27.07 45.31 -17.12
N ALA A 635 -25.82 44.83 -17.22
CA ALA A 635 -25.05 44.76 -18.45
C ALA A 635 -25.30 43.48 -19.27
N GLY A 636 -26.19 42.60 -18.85
CA GLY A 636 -26.56 41.37 -19.55
C GLY A 636 -25.85 40.12 -19.06
N VAL A 637 -25.17 40.12 -17.90
CA VAL A 637 -24.59 38.94 -17.25
C VAL A 637 -25.66 38.29 -16.40
N ARG A 638 -25.84 36.96 -16.54
CA ARG A 638 -26.72 36.17 -15.70
C ARG A 638 -25.93 35.44 -14.62
N VAL A 639 -26.36 35.53 -13.38
CA VAL A 639 -25.71 34.86 -12.25
C VAL A 639 -26.53 33.65 -11.81
N VAL A 640 -25.87 32.49 -11.65
CA VAL A 640 -26.43 31.23 -11.11
C VAL A 640 -25.62 30.85 -9.87
N GLU A 641 -26.28 30.82 -8.72
CA GLU A 641 -25.63 30.57 -7.44
C GLU A 641 -25.95 29.18 -6.91
N LEU A 642 -24.90 28.42 -6.57
CA LEU A 642 -24.98 27.18 -5.83
C LEU A 642 -24.66 27.48 -4.37
N ALA A 643 -25.60 27.26 -3.46
CA ALA A 643 -25.46 27.61 -2.04
C ALA A 643 -24.33 26.81 -1.33
N VAL A 644 -24.00 25.64 -1.84
CA VAL A 644 -22.97 24.75 -1.27
C VAL A 644 -21.92 24.48 -2.34
N ARG A 645 -20.66 24.49 -1.94
CA ARG A 645 -19.51 24.17 -2.80
C ARG A 645 -19.60 22.74 -3.32
N ARG A 646 -19.74 22.52 -4.62
CA ARG A 646 -19.90 21.22 -5.29
C ARG A 646 -18.82 20.91 -6.31
N GLY A 647 -17.91 21.83 -6.58
CA GLY A 647 -16.84 21.68 -7.54
C GLY A 647 -17.23 22.06 -8.99
N LYS A 648 -16.20 22.36 -9.81
CA LYS A 648 -16.36 22.87 -11.19
C LYS A 648 -17.30 22.00 -12.05
N PRO A 649 -17.22 20.66 -12.10
CA PRO A 649 -18.09 19.86 -12.94
C PRO A 649 -19.58 20.05 -12.62
N SER A 650 -19.94 20.11 -11.34
CA SER A 650 -21.32 20.33 -10.91
C SER A 650 -21.85 21.69 -11.33
N VAL A 651 -21.01 22.72 -11.22
CA VAL A 651 -21.34 24.08 -11.70
C VAL A 651 -21.54 24.09 -13.20
N LEU A 652 -20.62 23.53 -13.97
CA LEU A 652 -20.70 23.50 -15.43
C LEU A 652 -21.93 22.73 -15.91
N ASN A 653 -22.26 21.58 -15.31
CA ASN A 653 -23.49 20.85 -15.62
C ASN A 653 -24.75 21.71 -15.39
N ALA A 654 -24.80 22.42 -14.25
CA ALA A 654 -25.92 23.32 -13.95
C ALA A 654 -26.02 24.49 -14.93
N LEU A 655 -24.87 25.05 -15.34
CA LEU A 655 -24.83 26.17 -16.29
C LEU A 655 -25.27 25.75 -17.70
N VAL A 656 -24.78 24.59 -18.18
CA VAL A 656 -25.17 24.08 -19.51
C VAL A 656 -26.67 23.78 -19.57
N SER A 657 -27.27 23.30 -18.48
CA SER A 657 -28.72 22.99 -18.45
C SER A 657 -29.61 24.22 -18.62
N VAL A 658 -29.10 25.42 -18.31
CA VAL A 658 -29.82 26.70 -18.42
C VAL A 658 -29.33 27.58 -19.59
N ALA A 659 -28.29 27.14 -20.30
CA ALA A 659 -27.72 27.83 -21.46
C ALA A 659 -28.67 27.77 -22.65
N LYS A 660 -28.78 28.89 -23.38
CA LYS A 660 -29.68 29.01 -24.54
C LYS A 660 -28.98 28.96 -25.88
N GLY A 661 -27.69 29.26 -25.90
CA GLY A 661 -26.87 29.28 -27.13
C GLY A 661 -26.79 27.92 -27.80
N GLU A 662 -26.69 27.91 -29.10
CA GLU A 662 -26.37 26.75 -29.92
C GLU A 662 -24.96 26.23 -29.59
N ILE A 663 -24.05 27.16 -29.36
CA ILE A 663 -22.66 26.89 -28.96
C ILE A 663 -22.48 27.33 -27.50
N VAL A 664 -21.88 26.46 -26.71
CA VAL A 664 -21.51 26.75 -25.33
C VAL A 664 -19.99 26.94 -25.27
N VAL A 665 -19.54 28.06 -24.72
CA VAL A 665 -18.12 28.37 -24.51
C VAL A 665 -17.80 28.26 -23.03
N PHE A 666 -16.80 27.44 -22.71
CA PHE A 666 -16.28 27.28 -21.37
C PHE A 666 -15.06 28.17 -21.17
N ALA A 667 -15.04 28.85 -20.04
CA ALA A 667 -13.98 29.79 -19.70
C ALA A 667 -13.71 29.80 -18.20
N ASP A 668 -12.46 29.89 -17.81
CA ASP A 668 -12.10 30.08 -16.41
C ASP A 668 -12.25 31.55 -15.98
N ALA A 669 -12.34 31.81 -14.68
CA ALA A 669 -12.59 33.13 -14.13
C ALA A 669 -11.39 34.11 -14.21
N ARG A 670 -10.17 33.63 -14.43
CA ARG A 670 -8.93 34.42 -14.29
C ARG A 670 -8.33 34.94 -15.60
N GLN A 671 -8.60 34.26 -16.73
CA GLN A 671 -8.01 34.61 -18.01
C GLN A 671 -8.73 35.81 -18.64
N SER A 672 -8.05 36.56 -19.53
CA SER A 672 -8.65 37.50 -20.41
C SER A 672 -8.67 36.99 -21.85
N PHE A 673 -9.72 37.31 -22.61
CA PHE A 673 -9.86 36.92 -24.01
C PHE A 673 -9.41 38.07 -24.91
N ASP A 674 -8.78 37.72 -26.04
CA ASP A 674 -8.61 38.63 -27.16
C ASP A 674 -9.98 39.12 -27.64
N PRO A 675 -10.14 40.38 -28.03
CA PRO A 675 -11.40 40.92 -28.54
C PRO A 675 -12.04 40.09 -29.66
N LEU A 676 -11.24 39.49 -30.53
CA LEU A 676 -11.68 38.64 -31.65
C LEU A 676 -11.73 37.14 -31.32
N ALA A 677 -11.35 36.77 -30.11
CA ALA A 677 -11.22 35.33 -29.71
C ALA A 677 -12.52 34.55 -29.91
N LEU A 678 -13.66 35.15 -29.61
CA LEU A 678 -14.95 34.48 -29.75
C LEU A 678 -15.33 34.23 -31.22
N ARG A 679 -15.10 35.18 -32.10
CA ARG A 679 -15.31 35.02 -33.55
C ARG A 679 -14.41 33.89 -34.10
N ALA A 680 -13.14 33.90 -33.73
CA ALA A 680 -12.20 32.85 -34.13
C ALA A 680 -12.63 31.50 -33.61
N LEU A 681 -13.09 31.41 -32.35
CA LEU A 681 -13.48 30.17 -31.70
C LEU A 681 -14.72 29.51 -32.33
N VAL A 682 -15.67 30.33 -32.84
CA VAL A 682 -16.91 29.80 -33.41
C VAL A 682 -16.82 29.55 -34.94
N ALA A 683 -15.86 30.15 -35.63
CA ALA A 683 -15.70 30.04 -37.09
C ALA A 683 -15.58 28.58 -37.62
N PRO A 684 -14.90 27.66 -36.90
CA PRO A 684 -14.81 26.23 -37.33
C PRO A 684 -16.13 25.48 -37.23
N PHE A 685 -17.15 25.95 -36.51
CA PHE A 685 -18.48 25.32 -36.50
C PHE A 685 -19.28 25.49 -37.80
N ALA A 686 -18.76 26.24 -38.74
CA ALA A 686 -19.25 26.22 -40.12
C ALA A 686 -19.11 24.82 -40.78
N ASP A 687 -18.23 23.96 -40.22
CA ASP A 687 -18.11 22.57 -40.60
C ASP A 687 -18.99 21.70 -39.68
N PRO A 688 -20.01 20.99 -40.25
CA PRO A 688 -20.87 20.12 -39.42
C PRO A 688 -20.15 18.97 -38.70
N GLU A 689 -18.98 18.53 -39.20
CA GLU A 689 -18.18 17.52 -38.53
C GLU A 689 -17.55 18.02 -37.24
N VAL A 690 -17.40 19.35 -37.06
CA VAL A 690 -16.78 19.94 -35.87
C VAL A 690 -17.80 20.02 -34.74
N GLY A 691 -17.56 19.24 -33.68
CA GLY A 691 -18.39 19.24 -32.46
C GLY A 691 -17.81 20.10 -31.34
N ALA A 692 -16.47 20.29 -31.33
CA ALA A 692 -15.82 21.17 -30.34
C ALA A 692 -14.59 21.86 -30.95
N VAL A 693 -14.26 23.04 -30.38
CA VAL A 693 -13.12 23.88 -30.78
C VAL A 693 -12.36 24.32 -29.54
N THR A 694 -11.05 24.14 -29.53
CA THR A 694 -10.18 24.63 -28.45
C THR A 694 -9.37 25.84 -28.94
N GLY A 695 -9.29 26.88 -28.11
CA GLY A 695 -8.42 28.02 -28.37
C GLY A 695 -6.99 27.83 -27.83
N ASP A 696 -6.20 28.88 -27.94
CA ASP A 696 -4.81 28.95 -27.52
C ASP A 696 -4.64 29.74 -26.21
N LEU A 697 -3.99 29.13 -25.21
CA LEU A 697 -3.61 29.82 -23.97
C LEU A 697 -2.22 30.47 -24.15
N VAL A 698 -2.13 31.78 -23.96
CA VAL A 698 -0.90 32.57 -24.04
C VAL A 698 -0.54 33.03 -22.63
N LEU A 699 0.64 32.62 -22.14
CA LEU A 699 1.14 33.08 -20.85
C LEU A 699 1.81 34.45 -21.02
N THR A 700 1.47 35.42 -20.15
CA THR A 700 2.00 36.77 -20.16
C THR A 700 2.76 37.08 -18.86
N ASP A 701 3.68 38.07 -18.91
CA ASP A 701 4.26 38.69 -17.72
C ASP A 701 3.28 39.72 -17.09
N GLY A 702 3.69 40.29 -15.95
CA GLY A 702 2.88 41.31 -15.27
C GLY A 702 2.64 42.60 -16.10
N GLU A 703 3.36 42.79 -17.21
CA GLU A 703 3.23 43.93 -18.16
C GLU A 703 2.42 43.57 -19.41
N GLY A 704 1.84 42.37 -19.47
CA GLY A 704 1.03 41.88 -20.58
C GLY A 704 1.81 41.43 -21.82
N ARG A 705 3.15 41.31 -21.74
CA ARG A 705 3.97 40.81 -22.84
C ARG A 705 3.96 39.28 -22.85
N ALA A 706 3.77 38.69 -24.01
CA ALA A 706 3.82 37.24 -24.17
C ALA A 706 5.20 36.69 -23.77
N LEU A 707 5.23 35.76 -22.82
CA LEU A 707 6.44 35.08 -22.36
C LEU A 707 6.90 33.98 -23.33
N ASP A 708 7.45 34.44 -24.48
CA ASP A 708 7.88 33.48 -25.53
C ASP A 708 9.21 32.76 -25.24
N ARG A 709 9.95 33.14 -24.20
CA ARG A 709 11.35 32.73 -24.05
C ARG A 709 11.74 31.96 -22.79
N GLY A 710 10.87 31.62 -21.88
CA GLY A 710 11.24 31.01 -20.57
C GLY A 710 10.73 29.61 -20.28
N LEU A 711 9.50 29.28 -20.61
CA LEU A 711 8.88 27.95 -20.58
C LEU A 711 8.81 27.37 -22.01
N GLY A 712 9.54 27.96 -22.93
CA GLY A 712 9.38 28.01 -24.36
C GLY A 712 9.32 26.67 -25.12
N LEU A 713 10.23 25.73 -24.88
CA LEU A 713 10.33 24.54 -25.73
C LEU A 713 9.18 23.56 -25.48
N TYR A 714 8.88 23.27 -24.24
CA TYR A 714 7.80 22.34 -23.87
C TYR A 714 6.43 22.84 -24.38
N TRP A 715 6.08 24.10 -24.11
CA TRP A 715 4.82 24.68 -24.56
C TRP A 715 4.73 24.81 -26.10
N ARG A 716 5.84 25.10 -26.76
CA ARG A 716 5.88 25.12 -28.25
C ARG A 716 5.64 23.72 -28.81
N CYS A 717 6.24 22.68 -28.22
CA CYS A 717 6.00 21.30 -28.60
C CYS A 717 4.53 20.89 -28.36
N GLU A 718 3.94 21.23 -27.20
CA GLU A 718 2.53 20.93 -26.93
C GLU A 718 1.57 21.62 -27.92
N LYS A 719 1.80 22.90 -28.22
CA LYS A 719 1.01 23.61 -29.24
C LYS A 719 1.19 23.00 -30.65
N ALA A 720 2.42 22.62 -31.01
CA ALA A 720 2.69 21.95 -32.26
C ALA A 720 2.00 20.56 -32.37
N ILE A 721 1.99 19.79 -31.28
CA ILE A 721 1.27 18.52 -31.21
C ILE A 721 -0.23 18.76 -31.40
N ARG A 722 -0.86 19.66 -30.65
CA ARG A 722 -2.30 19.96 -30.79
C ARG A 722 -2.66 20.46 -32.21
N ARG A 723 -1.84 21.32 -32.78
CA ARG A 723 -2.04 21.80 -34.17
C ARG A 723 -2.03 20.62 -35.15
N ASN A 724 -1.09 19.72 -35.04
CA ASN A 724 -0.97 18.59 -35.93
C ASN A 724 -2.04 17.52 -35.68
N GLU A 725 -2.41 17.25 -34.41
CA GLU A 725 -3.57 16.39 -34.06
C GLU A 725 -4.86 16.90 -34.70
N SER A 726 -5.12 18.20 -34.60
CA SER A 726 -6.26 18.88 -35.26
C SER A 726 -6.21 18.72 -36.77
N ARG A 727 -5.02 18.78 -37.39
CA ARG A 727 -4.83 18.62 -38.84
C ARG A 727 -5.02 17.19 -39.35
N VAL A 728 -4.77 16.17 -38.55
CA VAL A 728 -4.98 14.76 -38.94
C VAL A 728 -6.36 14.25 -38.53
N GLY A 729 -7.09 14.95 -37.69
CA GLY A 729 -8.42 14.55 -37.22
C GLY A 729 -8.91 15.38 -36.05
N SER A 730 -8.58 14.98 -34.82
CA SER A 730 -9.03 15.64 -33.60
C SER A 730 -7.93 15.70 -32.56
N VAL A 731 -7.98 16.69 -31.66
CA VAL A 731 -7.12 16.77 -30.48
C VAL A 731 -7.63 15.86 -29.36
N VAL A 732 -6.74 15.32 -28.53
CA VAL A 732 -7.06 14.41 -27.41
C VAL A 732 -7.57 15.17 -26.17
N GLY A 733 -7.58 16.48 -26.17
CA GLY A 733 -8.06 17.30 -25.07
C GLY A 733 -7.99 18.77 -25.45
N VAL A 734 -8.79 19.59 -24.76
CA VAL A 734 -8.90 21.03 -25.00
C VAL A 734 -8.16 21.84 -23.94
N THR A 735 -8.07 23.14 -24.12
CA THR A 735 -7.55 24.07 -23.10
C THR A 735 -8.74 24.54 -22.25
N GLY A 736 -8.80 24.12 -21.00
CA GLY A 736 -9.89 24.48 -20.08
C GLY A 736 -10.13 25.97 -19.90
N ALA A 737 -9.13 26.82 -20.25
CA ALA A 737 -9.21 28.28 -20.23
C ALA A 737 -10.12 28.87 -21.33
N ILE A 738 -10.20 28.19 -22.50
CA ILE A 738 -11.00 28.64 -23.65
C ILE A 738 -11.30 27.47 -24.59
N TYR A 739 -12.53 27.00 -24.59
CA TYR A 739 -13.02 26.01 -25.59
C TYR A 739 -14.54 26.13 -25.76
N ALA A 740 -15.01 25.69 -26.91
CA ALA A 740 -16.42 25.74 -27.29
C ALA A 740 -16.89 24.35 -27.71
N VAL A 741 -18.17 24.05 -27.46
CA VAL A 741 -18.83 22.81 -27.88
C VAL A 741 -20.21 23.10 -28.46
N ARG A 742 -20.71 22.28 -29.40
CA ARG A 742 -22.14 22.28 -29.72
C ARG A 742 -22.91 21.85 -28.49
N ARG A 743 -23.87 22.65 -28.03
CA ARG A 743 -24.61 22.40 -26.79
C ARG A 743 -25.30 21.00 -26.78
N GLU A 744 -25.83 20.62 -27.93
CA GLU A 744 -26.50 19.30 -28.10
C GLU A 744 -25.59 18.09 -27.92
N LEU A 745 -24.25 18.26 -28.08
CA LEU A 745 -23.25 17.20 -27.91
C LEU A 745 -22.68 17.14 -26.49
N PHE A 746 -23.11 18.04 -25.62
CA PHE A 746 -22.63 18.02 -24.23
C PHE A 746 -23.35 16.96 -23.41
N GLU A 747 -22.60 16.03 -22.87
CA GLU A 747 -23.10 15.05 -21.89
C GLU A 747 -22.74 15.49 -20.47
N THR A 748 -23.65 15.28 -19.51
CA THR A 748 -23.40 15.61 -18.10
C THR A 748 -22.22 14.82 -17.57
N MET A 749 -21.35 15.55 -16.86
CA MET A 749 -20.12 14.98 -16.25
C MET A 749 -20.42 14.44 -14.85
N PRO A 750 -19.73 13.35 -14.42
CA PRO A 750 -19.69 12.98 -13.00
C PRO A 750 -19.20 14.16 -12.14
N PHE A 751 -19.78 14.33 -10.96
CA PHE A 751 -19.52 15.48 -10.08
C PHE A 751 -18.06 15.56 -9.58
N ASP A 752 -17.36 14.44 -9.58
CA ASP A 752 -15.98 14.28 -9.10
C ASP A 752 -14.93 14.24 -10.24
N THR A 753 -15.29 14.66 -11.46
CA THR A 753 -14.37 14.74 -12.60
C THR A 753 -13.29 15.80 -12.37
N ILE A 754 -12.01 15.42 -12.47
CA ILE A 754 -10.88 16.34 -12.33
C ILE A 754 -10.56 17.02 -13.67
N LEU A 755 -10.67 16.28 -14.78
CA LEU A 755 -10.33 16.74 -16.15
C LEU A 755 -11.58 16.83 -17.03
N ASP A 756 -12.36 17.87 -16.83
CA ASP A 756 -13.49 18.24 -17.70
C ASP A 756 -13.02 18.53 -19.15
N ASP A 757 -11.84 19.13 -19.27
CA ASP A 757 -11.20 19.52 -20.54
C ASP A 757 -10.62 18.36 -21.36
N VAL A 758 -10.66 17.13 -20.84
CA VAL A 758 -10.36 15.90 -21.60
C VAL A 758 -11.63 15.05 -21.78
N LEU A 759 -12.44 14.89 -20.73
CA LEU A 759 -13.63 14.04 -20.78
C LEU A 759 -14.65 14.54 -21.80
N VAL A 760 -15.02 15.82 -21.75
CA VAL A 760 -16.04 16.41 -22.66
C VAL A 760 -15.63 16.26 -24.13
N PRO A 761 -14.44 16.72 -24.58
CA PRO A 761 -14.04 16.58 -25.98
C PRO A 761 -13.91 15.12 -26.43
N MET A 762 -13.45 14.21 -25.57
CA MET A 762 -13.31 12.80 -25.95
C MET A 762 -14.68 12.11 -26.13
N ARG A 763 -15.71 12.48 -25.35
CA ARG A 763 -17.08 12.00 -25.58
C ARG A 763 -17.65 12.51 -26.89
N ILE A 764 -17.36 13.76 -27.26
CA ILE A 764 -17.74 14.34 -28.56
C ILE A 764 -17.06 13.56 -29.71
N VAL A 765 -15.79 13.20 -29.57
CA VAL A 765 -15.09 12.36 -30.56
C VAL A 765 -15.72 10.97 -30.65
N ARG A 766 -16.10 10.37 -29.51
CA ARG A 766 -16.81 9.08 -29.47
C ARG A 766 -18.16 9.14 -30.19
N GLY A 767 -18.82 10.28 -30.13
CA GLY A 767 -20.04 10.58 -30.88
C GLY A 767 -19.84 10.80 -32.39
N GLY A 768 -18.60 10.65 -32.90
CA GLY A 768 -18.29 10.78 -34.34
C GLY A 768 -17.96 12.19 -34.81
N HIS A 769 -17.88 13.19 -33.90
CA HIS A 769 -17.56 14.58 -34.23
C HIS A 769 -16.08 14.87 -33.99
N ARG A 770 -15.58 15.93 -34.65
CA ARG A 770 -14.20 16.36 -34.57
C ARG A 770 -14.03 17.41 -33.46
N VAL A 771 -12.87 17.37 -32.80
CA VAL A 771 -12.40 18.40 -31.88
C VAL A 771 -11.17 19.09 -32.49
N VAL A 772 -11.26 20.35 -32.83
CA VAL A 772 -10.21 21.04 -33.57
C VAL A 772 -9.55 22.18 -32.76
N PHE A 773 -8.35 22.57 -33.17
CA PHE A 773 -7.58 23.64 -32.53
C PHE A 773 -7.56 24.89 -33.41
N GLU A 774 -8.04 26.02 -32.84
CA GLU A 774 -8.03 27.34 -33.50
C GLU A 774 -7.01 28.29 -32.80
N PRO A 775 -5.84 28.50 -33.40
CA PRO A 775 -4.77 29.28 -32.77
C PRO A 775 -5.06 30.81 -32.68
N GLN A 776 -6.05 31.31 -33.39
CA GLN A 776 -6.43 32.74 -33.33
C GLN A 776 -7.39 33.00 -32.17
N ALA A 777 -8.07 31.99 -31.64
CA ALA A 777 -8.90 32.12 -30.45
C ALA A 777 -8.03 32.15 -29.18
N ARG A 778 -7.53 33.33 -28.82
CA ARG A 778 -6.53 33.50 -27.75
C ARG A 778 -7.14 33.88 -26.43
N ALA A 779 -6.68 33.18 -25.38
CA ALA A 779 -6.88 33.57 -23.99
C ALA A 779 -5.52 33.88 -23.34
N TYR A 780 -5.44 34.90 -22.51
CA TYR A 780 -4.22 35.36 -21.83
C TYR A 780 -4.30 35.05 -20.34
N ASP A 781 -3.23 34.48 -19.77
CA ASP A 781 -3.11 34.21 -18.32
C ASP A 781 -1.73 34.68 -17.82
N LEU A 782 -1.65 35.11 -16.58
CA LEU A 782 -0.40 35.43 -15.94
C LEU A 782 0.43 34.14 -15.67
N ALA A 783 1.72 34.24 -15.96
CA ALA A 783 2.62 33.12 -15.65
C ALA A 783 2.70 32.90 -14.13
N PRO A 784 2.76 31.64 -13.68
CA PRO A 784 2.81 31.30 -12.26
C PRO A 784 4.06 31.89 -11.60
N VAL A 785 3.88 32.57 -10.46
CA VAL A 785 4.97 33.22 -9.70
C VAL A 785 5.79 32.20 -8.89
N SER A 786 5.23 31.06 -8.50
CA SER A 786 5.92 30.07 -7.67
C SER A 786 6.03 28.70 -8.32
N THR A 787 7.21 28.07 -8.19
CA THR A 787 7.47 26.71 -8.70
C THR A 787 6.71 25.63 -7.91
N ALA A 788 6.45 25.85 -6.64
CA ALA A 788 5.67 24.92 -5.81
C ALA A 788 4.20 24.85 -6.26
N GLY A 789 3.59 26.00 -6.56
CA GLY A 789 2.23 26.08 -7.09
C GLY A 789 2.11 25.46 -8.48
N GLU A 790 3.14 25.58 -9.32
CA GLU A 790 3.18 24.92 -10.64
C GLU A 790 3.27 23.41 -10.50
N PHE A 791 4.12 22.90 -9.62
CA PHE A 791 4.26 21.48 -9.33
C PHE A 791 2.94 20.87 -8.83
N ALA A 792 2.31 21.50 -7.84
CA ALA A 792 1.03 21.05 -7.28
C ALA A 792 -0.07 20.98 -8.35
N ARG A 793 -0.14 21.98 -9.25
CA ARG A 793 -1.08 22.00 -10.37
C ARG A 793 -0.81 20.86 -11.36
N LYS A 794 0.47 20.57 -11.66
CA LYS A 794 0.86 19.44 -12.51
C LYS A 794 0.48 18.09 -11.88
N VAL A 795 0.75 17.92 -10.59
CA VAL A 795 0.35 16.72 -9.83
C VAL A 795 -1.16 16.49 -9.93
N ARG A 796 -1.98 17.53 -9.70
CA ARG A 796 -3.44 17.45 -9.82
C ARG A 796 -3.89 17.05 -11.23
N THR A 797 -3.36 17.73 -12.27
CA THR A 797 -3.70 17.43 -13.66
C THR A 797 -3.32 15.98 -14.04
N ILE A 798 -2.16 15.52 -13.59
CA ILE A 798 -1.69 14.15 -13.86
C ILE A 798 -2.55 13.12 -13.10
N ALA A 799 -2.91 13.38 -11.84
CA ALA A 799 -3.82 12.53 -11.09
C ALA A 799 -5.19 12.40 -11.76
N GLY A 800 -5.68 13.49 -12.35
CA GLY A 800 -6.89 13.49 -13.17
C GLY A 800 -6.79 12.58 -14.40
N ASN A 801 -5.62 12.41 -15.03
CA ASN A 801 -5.45 11.44 -16.11
C ASN A 801 -5.55 9.98 -15.60
N PHE A 802 -5.00 9.67 -14.41
CA PHE A 802 -5.18 8.34 -13.81
C PHE A 802 -6.65 8.07 -13.50
N GLN A 803 -7.37 9.04 -12.91
CA GLN A 803 -8.81 8.94 -12.67
C GLN A 803 -9.58 8.69 -13.97
N LEU A 804 -9.27 9.45 -15.02
CA LEU A 804 -9.95 9.38 -16.31
C LEU A 804 -9.78 8.00 -16.96
N PHE A 805 -8.55 7.47 -17.04
CA PHE A 805 -8.29 6.15 -17.63
C PHE A 805 -8.85 5.00 -16.80
N ALA A 806 -8.92 5.15 -15.48
CA ALA A 806 -9.53 4.15 -14.60
C ALA A 806 -11.06 4.10 -14.70
N ARG A 807 -11.71 5.16 -15.17
CA ARG A 807 -13.17 5.22 -15.33
C ARG A 807 -13.62 4.99 -16.77
N GLU A 808 -12.98 5.63 -17.70
CA GLU A 808 -13.33 5.61 -19.10
C GLU A 808 -12.40 4.65 -19.87
N HIS A 809 -12.50 3.35 -19.56
CA HIS A 809 -11.61 2.30 -20.10
C HIS A 809 -11.56 2.29 -21.63
N TRP A 810 -12.65 2.72 -22.30
CA TRP A 810 -12.71 2.79 -23.75
C TRP A 810 -11.68 3.73 -24.36
N LEU A 811 -11.17 4.71 -23.61
CA LEU A 811 -10.12 5.63 -24.06
C LEU A 811 -8.82 4.91 -24.47
N LEU A 812 -8.51 3.78 -23.80
CA LEU A 812 -7.36 2.92 -24.12
C LEU A 812 -7.72 1.74 -25.04
N GLY A 813 -9.00 1.57 -25.35
CA GLY A 813 -9.51 0.50 -26.23
C GLY A 813 -9.41 0.89 -27.70
N PHE A 814 -9.35 -0.11 -28.61
CA PHE A 814 -9.34 0.09 -30.05
C PHE A 814 -10.63 0.70 -30.61
N THR A 815 -11.69 0.78 -29.81
CA THR A 815 -12.94 1.47 -30.16
C THR A 815 -12.81 3.00 -30.11
N ASN A 816 -11.72 3.51 -29.53
CA ASN A 816 -11.44 4.94 -29.51
C ASN A 816 -10.91 5.40 -30.87
N PRO A 817 -11.60 6.29 -31.60
CA PRO A 817 -11.12 6.80 -32.89
C PRO A 817 -9.74 7.49 -32.81
N LEU A 818 -9.38 7.99 -31.63
CA LEU A 818 -8.08 8.61 -31.35
C LEU A 818 -7.18 7.71 -30.51
N TRP A 819 -7.30 6.39 -30.63
CA TRP A 819 -6.55 5.44 -29.79
C TRP A 819 -5.03 5.69 -29.83
N LEU A 820 -4.46 5.84 -31.02
CA LEU A 820 -3.02 6.08 -31.18
C LEU A 820 -2.58 7.39 -30.52
N GLN A 821 -3.33 8.48 -30.74
CA GLN A 821 -3.05 9.78 -30.13
C GLN A 821 -3.20 9.73 -28.60
N THR A 822 -4.28 9.10 -28.09
CA THR A 822 -4.55 8.97 -26.67
C THR A 822 -3.44 8.15 -25.97
N LEU A 823 -3.08 7.02 -26.57
CA LEU A 823 -1.99 6.16 -26.06
C LEU A 823 -0.66 6.93 -26.03
N SER A 824 -0.28 7.56 -27.16
CA SER A 824 1.04 8.18 -27.32
C SER A 824 1.19 9.50 -26.59
N HIS A 825 0.16 10.36 -26.65
CA HIS A 825 0.22 11.71 -26.08
C HIS A 825 -0.13 11.76 -24.59
N LYS A 826 -0.98 10.84 -24.09
CA LYS A 826 -1.45 10.86 -22.71
C LYS A 826 -0.97 9.65 -21.90
N ALA A 827 -1.30 8.42 -22.32
CA ALA A 827 -1.06 7.24 -21.51
C ALA A 827 0.43 6.90 -21.36
N LEU A 828 1.22 6.84 -22.45
CA LEU A 828 2.65 6.53 -22.38
C LEU A 828 3.45 7.58 -21.61
N ARG A 829 3.01 8.83 -21.55
CA ARG A 829 3.65 9.87 -20.72
C ARG A 829 3.50 9.60 -19.23
N LEU A 830 2.40 8.97 -18.80
CA LEU A 830 2.23 8.55 -17.41
C LEU A 830 3.20 7.42 -17.02
N LEU A 831 3.70 6.66 -17.99
CA LEU A 831 4.66 5.58 -17.78
C LEU A 831 6.12 6.03 -17.88
N THR A 832 6.38 7.30 -18.20
CA THR A 832 7.75 7.85 -18.32
C THR A 832 8.62 7.58 -17.08
N PRO A 833 8.14 7.77 -15.82
CA PRO A 833 8.93 7.44 -14.63
C PRO A 833 9.31 5.95 -14.57
N ALA A 834 8.38 5.06 -14.91
CA ALA A 834 8.63 3.62 -14.96
C ALA A 834 9.70 3.27 -16.02
N PHE A 835 9.63 3.86 -17.20
CA PHE A 835 10.63 3.65 -18.25
C PHE A 835 12.02 4.17 -17.86
N LEU A 836 12.12 5.32 -17.17
CA LEU A 836 13.39 5.85 -16.67
C LEU A 836 14.02 4.92 -15.64
N VAL A 837 13.22 4.43 -14.68
CA VAL A 837 13.67 3.50 -13.64
C VAL A 837 14.06 2.16 -14.27
N SER A 838 13.23 1.60 -15.18
CA SER A 838 13.52 0.32 -15.83
C SER A 838 14.79 0.37 -16.70
N ALA A 839 14.98 1.49 -17.44
CA ALA A 839 16.20 1.69 -18.23
C ALA A 839 17.43 1.77 -17.34
N LEU A 840 17.38 2.49 -16.21
CA LEU A 840 18.50 2.59 -15.26
C LEU A 840 18.79 1.24 -14.61
N THR A 841 17.77 0.55 -14.12
CA THR A 841 17.93 -0.76 -13.47
C THR A 841 18.49 -1.80 -14.43
N ALA A 842 17.92 -1.90 -15.64
CA ALA A 842 18.43 -2.83 -16.65
C ALA A 842 19.86 -2.49 -17.08
N ASN A 843 20.23 -1.20 -17.15
CA ASN A 843 21.57 -0.76 -17.47
C ASN A 843 22.58 -1.16 -16.39
N LEU A 844 22.22 -0.99 -15.10
CA LEU A 844 23.04 -1.42 -13.96
C LEU A 844 23.30 -2.94 -13.98
N LEU A 845 22.31 -3.73 -14.39
CA LEU A 845 22.43 -5.19 -14.50
C LEU A 845 23.19 -5.67 -15.74
N LEU A 846 23.53 -4.76 -16.67
CA LEU A 846 24.26 -5.04 -17.92
C LEU A 846 25.70 -4.47 -17.93
N LEU A 847 26.21 -3.97 -16.81
CA LEU A 847 27.52 -3.29 -16.69
C LEU A 847 28.72 -4.16 -17.05
N ASP A 848 28.57 -5.48 -17.12
CA ASP A 848 29.59 -6.40 -17.63
C ASP A 848 29.97 -6.11 -19.08
N ARG A 849 29.06 -5.49 -19.85
CA ARG A 849 29.29 -5.12 -21.26
C ARG A 849 29.74 -3.66 -21.33
N PRO A 850 30.89 -3.37 -21.95
CA PRO A 850 31.50 -2.02 -21.98
C PRO A 850 30.57 -0.93 -22.48
N VAL A 851 29.69 -1.24 -23.46
CA VAL A 851 28.74 -0.28 -24.04
C VAL A 851 27.72 0.22 -23.00
N PHE A 852 27.31 -0.62 -22.02
CA PHE A 852 26.35 -0.22 -20.99
C PHE A 852 26.96 0.67 -19.91
N ARG A 853 28.29 0.62 -19.70
CA ARG A 853 29.01 1.59 -18.87
C ARG A 853 28.93 3.00 -19.49
N LEU A 854 29.01 3.10 -20.82
CA LEU A 854 28.83 4.39 -21.52
C LEU A 854 27.39 4.89 -21.39
N PHE A 855 26.39 4.01 -21.53
CA PHE A 855 24.99 4.38 -21.32
C PHE A 855 24.73 4.79 -19.87
N LEU A 856 25.34 4.14 -18.88
CA LEU A 856 25.22 4.56 -17.48
C LEU A 856 25.81 5.95 -17.26
N LEU A 857 26.98 6.22 -17.84
CA LEU A 857 27.59 7.55 -17.77
C LEU A 857 26.67 8.61 -18.39
N ALA A 858 26.06 8.32 -19.56
CA ALA A 858 25.10 9.21 -20.19
C ALA A 858 23.85 9.46 -19.32
N GLN A 859 23.32 8.42 -18.66
CA GLN A 859 22.20 8.55 -17.71
C GLN A 859 22.59 9.38 -16.47
N VAL A 860 23.76 9.14 -15.89
CA VAL A 860 24.28 9.93 -14.75
C VAL A 860 24.43 11.40 -15.14
N VAL A 861 25.03 11.68 -16.31
CA VAL A 861 25.15 13.05 -16.84
C VAL A 861 23.78 13.70 -17.03
N PHE A 862 22.78 12.95 -17.55
CA PHE A 862 21.41 13.42 -17.71
C PHE A 862 20.78 13.80 -16.37
N TYR A 863 20.89 12.95 -15.32
CA TYR A 863 20.33 13.24 -14.02
C TYR A 863 21.08 14.38 -13.29
N LEU A 864 22.42 14.45 -13.41
CA LEU A 864 23.20 15.56 -12.88
C LEU A 864 22.83 16.88 -13.58
N ALA A 865 22.63 16.86 -14.91
CA ALA A 865 22.15 18.01 -15.66
C ALA A 865 20.74 18.46 -15.20
N ALA A 866 19.88 17.51 -14.82
CA ALA A 866 18.55 17.84 -14.26
C ALA A 866 18.67 18.53 -12.88
N VAL A 867 19.52 18.03 -11.99
CA VAL A 867 19.81 18.66 -10.69
C VAL A 867 20.41 20.06 -10.87
N LEU A 868 21.40 20.18 -11.74
CA LEU A 868 22.05 21.45 -12.05
C LEU A 868 21.05 22.45 -12.67
N GLY A 869 20.18 21.97 -13.55
CA GLY A 869 19.07 22.77 -14.12
C GLY A 869 18.09 23.27 -13.07
N HIS A 870 17.85 22.49 -12.02
CA HIS A 870 17.06 22.91 -10.86
C HIS A 870 17.78 23.99 -10.03
N MET A 871 19.08 23.82 -9.76
CA MET A 871 19.88 24.75 -8.97
C MET A 871 20.09 26.09 -9.70
N LEU A 872 20.38 26.01 -11.01
CA LEU A 872 20.70 27.17 -11.86
C LEU A 872 19.48 27.72 -12.63
N ARG A 873 18.27 27.38 -12.22
CA ARG A 873 17.03 27.83 -12.90
C ARG A 873 16.89 29.33 -13.12
N ARG A 874 17.56 30.17 -12.29
CA ARG A 874 17.61 31.60 -12.44
C ARG A 874 18.52 32.06 -13.58
N VAL A 875 19.50 31.26 -13.97
CA VAL A 875 20.55 31.58 -14.95
C VAL A 875 20.27 31.03 -16.35
N ARG A 876 19.15 30.43 -16.63
CA ARG A 876 18.63 30.00 -17.94
C ARG A 876 19.71 29.47 -18.92
N ILE A 877 20.39 28.35 -18.57
CA ILE A 877 21.33 27.69 -19.45
C ILE A 877 20.57 26.80 -20.45
N PRO A 878 20.68 27.04 -21.78
CA PRO A 878 20.07 26.21 -22.80
C PRO A 878 20.51 24.78 -22.67
N GLY A 879 20.01 23.76 -22.73
CA GLY A 879 20.49 22.37 -22.57
C GLY A 879 20.20 21.74 -21.19
N LEU A 880 20.19 22.52 -20.10
CA LEU A 880 19.83 22.02 -18.77
C LEU A 880 18.29 21.98 -18.55
N ALA A 881 17.54 22.75 -19.33
CA ALA A 881 16.09 22.85 -19.19
C ALA A 881 15.36 21.54 -19.52
N VAL A 882 15.83 20.79 -20.52
CA VAL A 882 15.17 19.54 -20.96
C VAL A 882 15.30 18.44 -19.91
N PRO A 883 16.50 18.06 -19.42
CA PRO A 883 16.64 17.11 -18.34
C PRO A 883 15.84 17.50 -17.08
N TYR A 884 15.89 18.77 -16.70
CA TYR A 884 15.14 19.28 -15.53
C TYR A 884 13.61 19.07 -15.70
N VAL A 885 13.04 19.47 -16.84
CA VAL A 885 11.60 19.34 -17.09
C VAL A 885 11.17 17.87 -17.13
N VAL A 886 11.95 17.00 -17.78
CA VAL A 886 11.65 15.54 -17.83
C VAL A 886 11.66 14.94 -16.43
N CYS A 887 12.67 15.20 -15.62
CA CYS A 887 12.74 14.69 -14.25
C CYS A 887 11.65 15.29 -13.34
N MET A 888 11.38 16.58 -13.44
CA MET A 888 10.34 17.27 -12.67
C MET A 888 8.95 16.70 -12.98
N LEU A 889 8.62 16.50 -14.27
CA LEU A 889 7.35 15.90 -14.67
C LEU A 889 7.26 14.42 -14.27
N SER A 890 8.36 13.70 -14.30
CA SER A 890 8.41 12.31 -13.83
C SER A 890 8.18 12.22 -12.31
N CYS A 891 8.78 13.09 -11.52
CA CYS A 891 8.50 13.20 -10.08
C CYS A 891 7.03 13.59 -9.84
N ALA A 892 6.49 14.57 -10.57
CA ALA A 892 5.08 14.95 -10.46
C ALA A 892 4.15 13.79 -10.82
N THR A 893 4.52 12.95 -11.80
CA THR A 893 3.74 11.77 -12.20
C THR A 893 3.76 10.70 -11.11
N ALA A 894 4.91 10.43 -10.51
CA ALA A 894 5.02 9.48 -9.40
C ALA A 894 4.19 9.95 -8.18
N VAL A 895 4.30 11.23 -7.81
CA VAL A 895 3.50 11.82 -6.71
C VAL A 895 2.01 11.77 -7.04
N ALA A 896 1.61 12.10 -8.28
CA ALA A 896 0.23 12.05 -8.72
C ALA A 896 -0.37 10.64 -8.68
N PHE A 897 0.42 9.63 -9.05
CA PHE A 897 0.02 8.24 -8.97
C PHE A 897 -0.23 7.81 -7.52
N VAL A 898 0.69 8.13 -6.62
CA VAL A 898 0.54 7.84 -5.18
C VAL A 898 -0.69 8.58 -4.61
N SER A 899 -0.86 9.86 -4.93
CA SER A 899 -2.02 10.65 -4.47
C SER A 899 -3.34 10.10 -5.01
N TYR A 900 -3.36 9.63 -6.26
CA TYR A 900 -4.53 8.97 -6.84
C TYR A 900 -4.87 7.67 -6.10
N LEU A 901 -3.90 6.81 -5.84
CA LEU A 901 -4.09 5.56 -5.10
C LEU A 901 -4.54 5.80 -3.64
N ALA A 902 -4.05 6.87 -3.02
CA ALA A 902 -4.43 7.26 -1.66
C ALA A 902 -5.82 7.92 -1.57
N GLY A 903 -6.50 8.20 -2.70
CA GLY A 903 -7.78 8.90 -2.72
C GLY A 903 -7.71 10.35 -2.20
N SER A 904 -6.51 10.92 -2.08
CA SER A 904 -6.27 12.22 -1.44
C SER A 904 -6.47 13.43 -2.36
N GLN A 905 -6.94 13.23 -3.60
CA GLN A 905 -7.16 14.32 -4.56
C GLN A 905 -8.53 14.97 -4.35
N GLU A 906 -8.52 16.22 -3.89
CA GLU A 906 -9.75 17.02 -3.82
C GLU A 906 -10.21 17.45 -5.22
N VAL A 907 -11.48 17.23 -5.52
CA VAL A 907 -12.15 17.72 -6.75
C VAL A 907 -12.35 19.22 -6.71
N THR A 908 -12.45 19.77 -5.50
CA THR A 908 -12.58 21.20 -5.28
C THR A 908 -11.23 21.90 -5.50
N TRP A 909 -11.19 22.92 -6.33
CA TRP A 909 -9.97 23.73 -6.49
C TRP A 909 -9.73 24.60 -5.25
N SER A 910 -8.55 24.46 -4.62
CA SER A 910 -8.04 25.36 -3.60
C SER A 910 -7.15 26.44 -4.24
N LYS A 911 -7.30 27.69 -3.84
CA LYS A 911 -6.27 28.70 -4.10
C LYS A 911 -5.01 28.25 -3.36
N GLY A 912 -3.94 27.94 -4.08
CA GLY A 912 -2.61 27.92 -3.45
C GLY A 912 -2.43 29.31 -2.81
N ALA A 913 -2.14 29.32 -1.50
CA ALA A 913 -1.92 30.55 -0.76
C ALA A 913 -0.93 31.44 -1.53
N VAL A 914 -1.42 32.56 -2.01
CA VAL A 914 -0.59 33.69 -2.44
C VAL A 914 -0.28 34.43 -1.15
N SER A 915 0.88 34.10 -0.53
CA SER A 915 1.51 34.97 0.46
C SER A 915 2.50 35.89 -0.23
#